data_32bfea1daa1697001ee30b1e026de740
#
_entry.id   32bfea1daa1697001ee30b1e026de740
#
_cell.length_a   1.000
_cell.length_b   1.000
_cell.length_c   1.000
_cell.angle_alpha   90.00
_cell.angle_beta   90.00
_cell.angle_gamma   90.00
#
_symmetry.space_group_name_H-M   'P 1'
#
loop_
_entity.id
_entity.type
_entity.pdbx_description
1 polymer ?
#
loop_
_entity_poly.entity_id
_entity_poly.type
_entity_poly.pdbx_seq_one_letter_code
_entity_poly.pdbx_strand_id
1 'polypeptide(L)'
;MNKKNLLLTAALFICLSGQAQHTIKLSELDLSHIWQEYGKVQDGKSVTGEQAAVNGKIYNEVIGTHAKSILKIDLHGDATRLRSQIGVADSKVDISDKSLAVLPLVNGTKLYFRKEGNDKQFLGLAGTSGKIDKGSVCFIVKGDGKELYNSGILHGNESPLSMDIDLKGIRILELSVEPTDDGASGDNALWITPTIEYKSAKPETIHAGYAGKGPEMTTGISRKLADKISKLPVLSVPASTKTDFDWLITPEKAKAGIYASADGKSIIVANPMVSRTFRIFPNLATTNIINRMTGESMLRAVSSEGSIQIDGKKHLIGGLAGQPERAYIEDKWIENMTTIPESFLVEDFEINPIKEDIKWARSRWALNKEAATGSEITFTLRGDKELKDVIVKLHVSVYDKIPVIRKRFEVINRSDLPINIDTFQLEYLAFAEPESPGGGDPSKFLLPNIHIESDYACAGSFTEKETDITEKWVTDPDYTSQRNYLLQTPCILEVSPKMGPDQAVPSQGTFRSFSVYEMPFDSYDRERKGLFTRKMYRTIAPWTTENPIFMHLTSTNPETVYRAIDQCAETGYEMIILSFGSGLNAEDISDANIAKYKAFVDYARNKGIEMGCYSLLASRWISDEVDVINPKTGKRGGMTFGSSPCLCSDWGYEYFHKIKTFFKKTGMRCFEHDGSYPGDFCASTVHPHHKGLKDSQWNQFHKVTELYHWMCENGIYLNVPDFYFLNGSTKVGIGYREANWSLPRDRQLIHTRQLNYDCTFERIPSSLWSFVHWWNTREVEQQPH
;
A
#
# COMPACT_ATOMS: atom_id res chain seq x y z
N MET A 1 53.00 -79.15 38.83
CA MET A 1 53.69 -77.89 38.90
C MET A 1 52.93 -76.82 38.26
N ASN A 2 52.51 -75.82 39.02
CA ASN A 2 51.38 -74.88 38.75
C ASN A 2 51.69 -73.83 37.72
N LYS A 3 50.73 -73.60 36.80
CA LYS A 3 50.62 -72.35 36.06
C LYS A 3 49.36 -71.66 36.52
N LYS A 4 49.50 -70.48 37.09
CA LYS A 4 48.42 -69.61 37.48
C LYS A 4 47.92 -68.83 36.24
N ASN A 5 46.61 -68.88 35.97
CA ASN A 5 45.95 -68.10 35.02
C ASN A 5 45.73 -66.69 35.54
N LEU A 6 46.16 -65.69 34.77
CA LEU A 6 45.89 -64.30 34.99
C LEU A 6 44.69 -63.85 34.10
N LEU A 7 43.51 -63.62 34.67
CA LEU A 7 42.36 -63.03 34.01
C LEU A 7 42.54 -61.51 33.95
N LEU A 8 42.67 -60.98 32.77
CA LEU A 8 42.65 -59.52 32.51
C LEU A 8 41.18 -59.09 32.30
N THR A 9 40.61 -58.39 33.26
CA THR A 9 39.30 -57.76 33.14
C THR A 9 39.50 -56.37 32.47
N ALA A 10 39.14 -56.25 31.24
CA ALA A 10 39.06 -54.95 30.54
C ALA A 10 37.82 -54.16 31.03
N ALA A 11 38.02 -53.16 31.84
CA ALA A 11 36.99 -52.21 32.20
C ALA A 11 36.77 -51.25 31.03
N LEU A 12 35.61 -51.34 30.37
CA LEU A 12 35.17 -50.45 29.35
C LEU A 12 34.72 -49.13 30.02
N PHE A 13 35.57 -48.09 30.03
CA PHE A 13 35.18 -46.74 30.38
C PHE A 13 34.36 -46.16 29.23
N ILE A 14 33.05 -46.17 29.38
CA ILE A 14 32.16 -45.34 28.56
C ILE A 14 32.34 -43.90 29.09
N CYS A 15 33.14 -43.10 28.41
CA CYS A 15 33.13 -41.66 28.56
C CYS A 15 31.80 -41.13 28.05
N LEU A 16 30.82 -40.96 28.93
CA LEU A 16 29.72 -40.03 28.70
C LEU A 16 30.34 -38.62 28.68
N SER A 17 30.65 -38.14 27.48
CA SER A 17 30.93 -36.73 27.27
C SER A 17 29.60 -35.96 27.50
N GLY A 18 29.33 -35.60 28.74
CA GLY A 18 28.36 -34.56 29.05
C GLY A 18 28.84 -33.28 28.36
N GLN A 19 28.19 -32.85 27.27
CA GLN A 19 28.45 -31.53 26.72
C GLN A 19 28.17 -30.52 27.83
N ALA A 20 29.16 -29.66 28.12
CA ALA A 20 29.02 -28.60 29.09
C ALA A 20 27.85 -27.70 28.65
N GLN A 21 26.84 -27.57 29.51
CA GLN A 21 25.72 -26.70 29.28
C GLN A 21 26.04 -25.32 29.84
N HIS A 22 26.03 -24.30 29.00
CA HIS A 22 26.31 -22.93 29.39
C HIS A 22 24.98 -22.22 29.67
N THR A 23 25.01 -21.20 30.51
CA THR A 23 23.85 -20.36 30.82
C THR A 23 24.27 -18.91 30.65
N ILE A 24 23.43 -18.11 29.98
CA ILE A 24 23.61 -16.67 29.82
C ILE A 24 22.38 -15.96 30.37
N LYS A 25 22.56 -14.85 31.07
CA LYS A 25 21.47 -13.95 31.46
C LYS A 25 21.15 -13.01 30.30
N LEU A 26 19.88 -12.63 30.15
CA LEU A 26 19.52 -11.63 29.13
C LEU A 26 20.25 -10.29 29.32
N SER A 27 20.54 -9.91 30.56
CA SER A 27 21.34 -8.71 30.87
C SER A 27 22.82 -8.76 30.36
N GLU A 28 23.29 -9.93 29.96
CA GLU A 28 24.66 -10.10 29.38
C GLU A 28 24.62 -9.99 27.85
N LEU A 29 23.44 -9.82 27.26
CA LEU A 29 23.24 -9.59 25.83
C LEU A 29 23.17 -8.09 25.55
N ASP A 30 23.30 -7.71 24.29
CA ASP A 30 23.12 -6.31 23.87
C ASP A 30 21.65 -5.91 23.87
N LEU A 31 21.20 -5.28 24.94
CA LEU A 31 19.81 -4.85 25.12
C LEU A 31 19.46 -3.62 24.27
N SER A 32 20.42 -2.98 23.61
CA SER A 32 20.12 -1.86 22.69
C SER A 32 19.30 -2.28 21.47
N HIS A 33 19.24 -3.58 21.18
CA HIS A 33 18.43 -4.16 20.11
C HIS A 33 16.95 -4.37 20.49
N ILE A 34 16.55 -4.14 21.74
CA ILE A 34 15.15 -4.17 22.13
C ILE A 34 14.43 -2.97 21.51
N TRP A 35 13.41 -3.25 20.74
CA TRP A 35 12.46 -2.25 20.34
C TRP A 35 11.35 -2.15 21.40
N GLN A 36 10.95 -0.94 21.79
CA GLN A 36 9.76 -0.72 22.63
C GLN A 36 9.11 0.63 22.33
N GLU A 37 7.82 0.67 22.54
CA GLU A 37 6.97 1.81 22.20
C GLU A 37 7.22 3.02 23.13
N TYR A 38 7.58 2.77 24.40
CA TYR A 38 7.77 3.80 25.40
C TYR A 38 9.00 3.56 26.28
N GLY A 39 9.73 4.64 26.57
CA GLY A 39 10.89 4.64 27.46
C GLY A 39 12.12 3.93 26.87
N LYS A 40 13.05 3.57 27.75
CA LYS A 40 14.24 2.77 27.40
C LYS A 40 14.27 1.54 28.27
N VAL A 41 14.68 0.42 27.68
CA VAL A 41 14.96 -0.80 28.44
C VAL A 41 15.94 -0.50 29.59
N GLN A 42 15.64 -1.08 30.77
CA GLN A 42 16.43 -0.91 31.96
C GLN A 42 16.93 -2.28 32.46
N ASP A 43 18.23 -2.36 32.71
CA ASP A 43 18.83 -3.49 33.41
C ASP A 43 18.81 -3.24 34.92
N GLY A 44 18.31 -4.19 35.71
CA GLY A 44 18.22 -4.12 37.15
C GLY A 44 17.15 -3.18 37.71
N LYS A 45 16.33 -2.56 36.84
CA LYS A 45 15.32 -1.57 37.21
C LYS A 45 14.03 -1.75 36.42
N SER A 46 12.95 -1.11 36.86
CA SER A 46 11.75 -0.88 36.04
C SER A 46 12.07 0.06 34.88
N VAL A 47 11.27 0.02 33.82
CA VAL A 47 11.40 0.93 32.66
C VAL A 47 11.34 2.41 33.05
N THR A 48 10.74 2.75 34.18
CA THR A 48 10.72 4.12 34.74
C THR A 48 12.05 4.52 35.42
N GLY A 49 13.03 3.61 35.49
CA GLY A 49 14.29 3.82 36.21
C GLY A 49 14.22 3.60 37.72
N GLU A 50 13.04 3.27 38.25
CA GLU A 50 12.84 2.99 39.67
C GLU A 50 13.25 1.54 40.03
N GLN A 51 13.36 1.26 41.33
CA GLN A 51 13.60 -0.08 41.82
C GLN A 51 12.46 -1.02 41.40
N ALA A 52 12.82 -2.13 40.74
CA ALA A 52 11.85 -3.08 40.24
C ALA A 52 11.19 -3.86 41.41
N ALA A 53 9.89 -3.78 41.51
CA ALA A 53 9.10 -4.54 42.47
C ALA A 53 7.85 -5.10 41.81
N VAL A 54 7.43 -6.32 42.21
CA VAL A 54 6.20 -6.95 41.76
C VAL A 54 5.48 -7.49 43.02
N ASN A 55 4.25 -7.09 43.22
CA ASN A 55 3.45 -7.46 44.40
C ASN A 55 4.19 -7.24 45.76
N GLY A 56 4.84 -6.07 45.87
CA GLY A 56 5.58 -5.65 47.06
C GLY A 56 6.96 -6.30 47.25
N LYS A 57 7.36 -7.25 46.40
CA LYS A 57 8.68 -7.91 46.45
C LYS A 57 9.63 -7.27 45.47
N ILE A 58 10.85 -6.90 45.94
CA ILE A 58 11.90 -6.29 45.18
C ILE A 58 12.73 -7.36 44.46
N TYR A 59 13.06 -7.06 43.18
CA TYR A 59 13.90 -7.90 42.33
C TYR A 59 15.06 -7.06 41.77
N ASN A 60 16.30 -7.57 41.89
CA ASN A 60 17.48 -6.86 41.41
C ASN A 60 18.04 -7.38 40.07
N GLU A 61 17.63 -8.58 39.67
CA GLU A 61 18.00 -9.16 38.36
C GLU A 61 16.76 -9.14 37.46
N VAL A 62 16.55 -8.04 36.78
CA VAL A 62 15.36 -7.82 35.92
C VAL A 62 15.73 -7.08 34.66
N ILE A 63 14.99 -7.33 33.60
CA ILE A 63 14.96 -6.44 32.43
C ILE A 63 13.59 -5.74 32.46
N GLY A 64 13.62 -4.42 32.67
CA GLY A 64 12.43 -3.57 32.66
C GLY A 64 12.13 -3.08 31.25
N THR A 65 10.93 -3.40 30.76
CA THR A 65 10.41 -2.98 29.46
C THR A 65 9.02 -2.40 29.61
N HIS A 66 8.52 -1.78 28.55
CA HIS A 66 7.15 -1.29 28.47
C HIS A 66 6.40 -2.01 27.32
N ALA A 67 5.10 -2.24 27.46
CA ALA A 67 4.30 -2.70 26.34
C ALA A 67 4.04 -1.51 25.37
N LYS A 68 4.19 -1.67 24.08
CA LYS A 68 4.67 -2.84 23.35
C LYS A 68 6.19 -2.92 23.35
N SER A 69 6.78 -4.11 23.52
CA SER A 69 8.23 -4.29 23.34
C SER A 69 8.53 -5.63 22.67
N ILE A 70 9.63 -5.69 21.93
CA ILE A 70 10.08 -6.88 21.20
C ILE A 70 11.60 -7.00 21.31
N LEU A 71 12.08 -8.18 21.71
CA LEU A 71 13.48 -8.58 21.64
C LEU A 71 13.60 -9.83 20.79
N LYS A 72 14.50 -9.83 19.81
CA LYS A 72 14.84 -11.02 19.03
C LYS A 72 16.26 -11.47 19.32
N ILE A 73 16.46 -12.79 19.42
CA ILE A 73 17.74 -13.42 19.77
C ILE A 73 18.00 -14.55 18.77
N ASP A 74 19.16 -14.52 18.09
CA ASP A 74 19.65 -15.66 17.34
C ASP A 74 20.27 -16.66 18.33
N LEU A 75 19.65 -17.81 18.43
CA LEU A 75 20.09 -18.93 19.29
C LEU A 75 21.04 -19.86 18.55
N HIS A 76 21.33 -19.62 17.27
CA HIS A 76 22.13 -20.48 16.40
C HIS A 76 21.63 -21.94 16.32
N GLY A 77 20.39 -22.22 16.77
CA GLY A 77 19.85 -23.57 16.89
C GLY A 77 20.47 -24.41 18.04
N ASP A 78 21.24 -23.78 18.94
CA ASP A 78 22.09 -24.44 19.95
C ASP A 78 21.57 -24.29 21.39
N ALA A 79 20.54 -23.44 21.57
CA ALA A 79 19.86 -23.26 22.85
C ALA A 79 18.97 -24.44 23.21
N THR A 80 18.83 -24.66 24.51
CA THR A 80 18.05 -25.78 25.04
C THR A 80 16.87 -25.33 25.86
N ARG A 81 16.96 -24.17 26.57
CA ARG A 81 15.93 -23.76 27.51
C ARG A 81 15.97 -22.26 27.80
N LEU A 82 14.76 -21.66 27.93
CA LEU A 82 14.56 -20.30 28.46
C LEU A 82 13.87 -20.41 29.81
N ARG A 83 14.41 -19.76 30.87
CA ARG A 83 13.75 -19.62 32.15
C ARG A 83 13.63 -18.16 32.56
N SER A 84 12.50 -17.76 33.08
CA SER A 84 12.25 -16.43 33.65
C SER A 84 11.07 -16.48 34.62
N GLN A 85 10.95 -15.46 35.47
CA GLN A 85 9.64 -15.03 35.97
C GLN A 85 9.25 -13.75 35.22
N ILE A 86 7.95 -13.50 35.11
CA ILE A 86 7.40 -12.34 34.42
C ILE A 86 6.32 -11.69 35.28
N GLY A 87 6.17 -10.38 35.19
CA GLY A 87 5.17 -9.64 35.93
C GLY A 87 5.10 -8.17 35.57
N VAL A 88 4.12 -7.48 36.08
CA VAL A 88 3.94 -6.03 35.94
C VAL A 88 4.54 -5.32 37.15
N ALA A 89 5.36 -4.30 36.93
CA ALA A 89 6.00 -3.56 38.02
C ALA A 89 4.98 -2.80 38.87
N ASP A 90 5.20 -2.79 40.19
CA ASP A 90 4.36 -2.02 41.12
C ASP A 90 4.44 -0.51 40.80
N SER A 91 3.30 0.14 40.65
CA SER A 91 3.22 1.59 40.54
C SER A 91 3.32 2.21 41.94
N LYS A 92 4.35 3.03 42.19
CA LYS A 92 4.55 3.73 43.48
C LYS A 92 4.01 5.16 43.50
N VAL A 93 3.22 5.56 42.49
CA VAL A 93 2.77 6.95 42.41
C VAL A 93 1.60 7.16 43.37
N ASP A 94 1.84 7.87 44.45
CA ASP A 94 0.79 8.40 45.34
C ASP A 94 0.23 9.68 44.75
N ILE A 95 -0.93 9.59 44.10
CA ILE A 95 -1.62 10.75 43.49
C ILE A 95 -2.14 11.76 44.53
N SER A 96 -2.12 11.44 45.79
CA SER A 96 -2.44 12.37 46.89
C SER A 96 -1.27 13.31 47.24
N ASP A 97 -0.06 13.04 46.71
CA ASP A 97 1.12 13.87 46.90
C ASP A 97 0.93 15.23 46.21
N LYS A 98 0.86 16.27 47.01
CA LYS A 98 0.67 17.65 46.57
C LYS A 98 1.89 18.25 45.84
N SER A 99 3.02 17.56 45.82
CA SER A 99 4.23 17.93 45.08
C SER A 99 4.15 17.59 43.57
N LEU A 100 3.17 16.79 43.18
CA LEU A 100 3.00 16.37 41.79
C LEU A 100 2.42 17.50 40.93
N ALA A 101 3.04 17.77 39.80
CA ALA A 101 2.45 18.60 38.77
C ALA A 101 1.45 17.76 37.95
N VAL A 102 0.26 18.31 37.71
CA VAL A 102 -0.82 17.64 36.98
C VAL A 102 -1.18 18.46 35.76
N LEU A 103 -1.13 17.84 34.58
CA LEU A 103 -1.62 18.44 33.33
C LEU A 103 -2.89 17.71 32.88
N PRO A 104 -4.03 18.40 32.80
CA PRO A 104 -5.26 17.81 32.29
C PRO A 104 -5.21 17.68 30.77
N LEU A 105 -5.65 16.56 30.23
CA LEU A 105 -5.86 16.32 28.80
C LEU A 105 -7.33 16.55 28.42
N VAL A 106 -7.56 16.77 27.13
CA VAL A 106 -8.90 17.12 26.59
C VAL A 106 -9.96 16.04 26.83
N ASN A 107 -9.57 14.78 26.99
CA ASN A 107 -10.45 13.63 27.25
C ASN A 107 -10.72 13.37 28.74
N GLY A 108 -10.29 14.26 29.63
CA GLY A 108 -10.45 14.11 31.09
C GLY A 108 -9.35 13.26 31.75
N THR A 109 -8.41 12.73 31.00
CA THR A 109 -7.20 12.07 31.52
C THR A 109 -6.27 13.12 32.13
N LYS A 110 -5.50 12.75 33.14
CA LYS A 110 -4.54 13.62 33.81
C LYS A 110 -3.14 13.02 33.71
N LEU A 111 -2.16 13.84 33.30
CA LEU A 111 -0.74 13.51 33.36
C LEU A 111 -0.14 13.94 34.69
N TYR A 112 0.56 13.04 35.35
CA TYR A 112 1.23 13.29 36.63
C TYR A 112 2.75 13.35 36.43
N PHE A 113 3.40 14.40 36.92
CA PHE A 113 4.85 14.62 36.86
C PHE A 113 5.42 14.90 38.23
N ARG A 114 6.60 14.34 38.54
CA ARG A 114 7.42 14.80 39.65
C ARG A 114 8.35 15.90 39.14
N LYS A 115 8.39 17.03 39.85
CA LYS A 115 9.26 18.15 39.52
C LYS A 115 10.52 18.05 40.40
N GLU A 116 11.68 17.75 39.80
CA GLU A 116 12.98 17.83 40.46
C GLU A 116 13.82 18.95 39.81
N GLY A 117 13.89 20.11 40.43
CA GLY A 117 14.56 21.28 39.85
C GLY A 117 13.88 21.76 38.57
N ASN A 118 14.62 21.81 37.47
CA ASN A 118 14.11 22.17 36.13
C ASN A 118 13.58 20.98 35.34
N ASP A 119 13.79 19.77 35.80
CA ASP A 119 13.37 18.54 35.12
C ASP A 119 11.98 18.09 35.59
N LYS A 120 11.19 17.53 34.67
CA LYS A 120 9.91 16.93 34.94
C LYS A 120 9.98 15.46 34.65
N GLN A 121 9.93 14.62 35.66
CA GLN A 121 9.80 13.17 35.49
C GLN A 121 8.33 12.82 35.32
N PHE A 122 8.00 12.17 34.20
CA PHE A 122 6.67 11.64 33.96
C PHE A 122 6.44 10.41 34.88
N LEU A 123 5.30 10.38 35.56
CA LEU A 123 4.96 9.34 36.54
C LEU A 123 3.80 8.46 36.08
N GLY A 124 2.92 8.96 35.22
CA GLY A 124 1.82 8.14 34.72
C GLY A 124 0.59 8.95 34.28
N LEU A 125 -0.39 8.26 33.75
CA LEU A 125 -1.70 8.75 33.35
C LEU A 125 -2.75 8.27 34.35
N ALA A 126 -3.68 9.12 34.74
CA ALA A 126 -4.86 8.72 35.48
C ALA A 126 -6.10 9.11 34.68
N GLY A 127 -6.98 8.15 34.44
CA GLY A 127 -8.27 8.36 33.81
C GLY A 127 -9.23 9.19 34.68
N THR A 128 -10.45 9.35 34.23
CA THR A 128 -11.51 10.13 34.88
C THR A 128 -11.86 9.64 36.30
N SER A 129 -11.48 8.39 36.64
CA SER A 129 -11.68 7.81 37.99
C SER A 129 -10.70 8.33 39.05
N GLY A 130 -9.65 9.05 38.68
CA GLY A 130 -8.60 9.55 39.59
C GLY A 130 -7.67 8.48 40.15
N LYS A 131 -7.76 7.23 39.69
CA LYS A 131 -6.80 6.15 39.99
C LYS A 131 -5.82 6.01 38.85
N ILE A 132 -4.51 5.88 39.19
CA ILE A 132 -3.51 5.49 38.19
C ILE A 132 -3.79 4.06 37.77
N ASP A 133 -3.80 3.85 36.49
CA ASP A 133 -3.95 2.52 35.91
C ASP A 133 -2.77 1.66 36.34
N LYS A 134 -3.06 0.48 36.82
CA LYS A 134 -2.03 -0.44 37.34
C LYS A 134 -1.27 -1.16 36.26
N GLY A 135 -1.63 -0.90 35.00
CA GLY A 135 -1.12 -1.57 33.82
C GLY A 135 -1.56 -3.02 33.70
N SER A 136 -1.72 -3.46 32.48
CA SER A 136 -2.01 -4.85 32.16
C SER A 136 -1.32 -5.26 30.86
N VAL A 137 -0.55 -6.34 30.88
CA VAL A 137 0.27 -6.79 29.76
C VAL A 137 0.14 -8.26 29.48
N CYS A 138 0.47 -8.66 28.24
CA CYS A 138 0.60 -10.05 27.85
C CYS A 138 2.05 -10.32 27.41
N PHE A 139 2.71 -11.31 28.02
CA PHE A 139 4.03 -11.76 27.59
C PHE A 139 3.89 -12.90 26.61
N ILE A 140 4.51 -12.76 25.43
CA ILE A 140 4.48 -13.77 24.39
C ILE A 140 5.91 -14.17 24.02
N VAL A 141 6.15 -15.48 23.91
CA VAL A 141 7.41 -16.03 23.46
C VAL A 141 7.18 -16.82 22.17
N LYS A 142 7.91 -16.47 21.11
CA LYS A 142 7.86 -17.21 19.84
C LYS A 142 9.23 -17.79 19.50
N GLY A 143 9.22 -18.98 18.91
CA GLY A 143 10.40 -19.62 18.32
C GLY A 143 10.19 -19.81 16.83
N ASP A 144 11.08 -19.26 15.99
CA ASP A 144 10.99 -19.29 14.53
C ASP A 144 9.60 -18.84 14.03
N GLY A 145 9.04 -17.78 14.66
CA GLY A 145 7.73 -17.22 14.35
C GLY A 145 6.52 -17.98 14.91
N LYS A 146 6.70 -19.15 15.53
CA LYS A 146 5.64 -19.94 16.14
C LYS A 146 5.52 -19.65 17.64
N GLU A 147 4.31 -19.42 18.14
CA GLU A 147 4.08 -19.19 19.55
C GLU A 147 4.45 -20.43 20.39
N LEU A 148 5.35 -20.24 21.35
CA LEU A 148 5.79 -21.26 22.31
C LEU A 148 5.16 -21.05 23.70
N TYR A 149 4.83 -19.79 24.03
CA TYR A 149 4.27 -19.43 25.31
C TYR A 149 3.48 -18.13 25.20
N ASN A 150 2.39 -18.05 25.96
CA ASN A 150 1.54 -16.87 26.10
C ASN A 150 1.07 -16.83 27.57
N SER A 151 1.37 -15.73 28.28
CA SER A 151 1.02 -15.60 29.70
C SER A 151 -0.46 -15.42 29.95
N GLY A 152 -1.27 -15.05 28.93
CA GLY A 152 -2.52 -14.35 29.15
C GLY A 152 -2.27 -12.96 29.75
N ILE A 153 -3.36 -12.30 30.16
CA ILE A 153 -3.29 -10.94 30.72
C ILE A 153 -2.76 -11.03 32.16
N LEU A 154 -1.68 -10.28 32.44
CA LEU A 154 -1.14 -10.08 33.78
C LEU A 154 -1.41 -8.63 34.19
N HIS A 155 -1.89 -8.44 35.42
CA HIS A 155 -2.17 -7.11 35.97
C HIS A 155 -1.17 -6.68 37.03
N GLY A 156 -1.04 -5.38 37.22
CA GLY A 156 -0.24 -4.82 38.33
C GLY A 156 -0.71 -5.34 39.69
N ASN A 157 0.23 -5.61 40.63
CA ASN A 157 0.06 -6.21 41.94
C ASN A 157 -0.30 -7.72 41.95
N GLU A 158 -0.17 -8.41 40.83
CA GLU A 158 -0.24 -9.88 40.83
C GLU A 158 1.15 -10.48 41.15
N SER A 159 1.17 -11.72 41.64
CA SER A 159 2.43 -12.42 41.84
C SER A 159 3.09 -12.77 40.49
N PRO A 160 4.41 -12.71 40.42
CA PRO A 160 5.11 -13.06 39.18
C PRO A 160 4.81 -14.49 38.74
N LEU A 161 4.62 -14.68 37.44
CA LEU A 161 4.40 -15.98 36.82
C LEU A 161 5.74 -16.58 36.38
N SER A 162 6.03 -17.83 36.77
CA SER A 162 7.23 -18.53 36.32
C SER A 162 7.04 -19.20 34.97
N MET A 163 8.04 -19.10 34.11
CA MET A 163 8.03 -19.77 32.80
C MET A 163 9.32 -20.58 32.61
N ASP A 164 9.20 -21.71 31.91
CA ASP A 164 10.27 -22.64 31.59
C ASP A 164 9.97 -23.27 30.21
N ILE A 165 10.68 -22.84 29.18
CA ILE A 165 10.37 -23.10 27.78
C ILE A 165 11.49 -23.93 27.14
N ASP A 166 11.13 -25.03 26.45
CA ASP A 166 12.06 -25.82 25.63
C ASP A 166 12.40 -25.05 24.34
N LEU A 167 13.68 -24.82 24.09
CA LEU A 167 14.19 -24.11 22.92
C LEU A 167 14.92 -25.00 21.92
N LYS A 168 14.87 -26.34 22.09
CA LYS A 168 15.59 -27.25 21.19
C LYS A 168 15.12 -27.10 19.75
N GLY A 169 16.09 -26.87 18.87
CA GLY A 169 15.86 -26.70 17.43
C GLY A 169 15.34 -25.32 17.01
N ILE A 170 15.11 -24.41 17.98
CA ILE A 170 14.75 -23.02 17.68
C ILE A 170 16.00 -22.24 17.33
N ARG A 171 15.93 -21.52 16.24
CA ARG A 171 17.01 -20.63 15.80
C ARG A 171 16.79 -19.20 16.25
N ILE A 172 15.61 -18.64 16.00
CA ILE A 172 15.26 -17.26 16.37
C ILE A 172 14.23 -17.29 17.49
N LEU A 173 14.59 -16.72 18.63
CA LEU A 173 13.71 -16.51 19.76
C LEU A 173 13.21 -15.06 19.73
N GLU A 174 11.89 -14.88 19.83
CA GLU A 174 11.25 -13.58 19.99
C GLU A 174 10.57 -13.51 21.35
N LEU A 175 10.95 -12.51 22.15
CA LEU A 175 10.32 -12.16 23.42
C LEU A 175 9.55 -10.87 23.22
N SER A 176 8.23 -10.87 23.39
CA SER A 176 7.42 -9.67 23.28
C SER A 176 6.53 -9.44 24.49
N VAL A 177 6.24 -8.18 24.73
CA VAL A 177 5.22 -7.73 25.69
C VAL A 177 4.21 -6.90 24.92
N GLU A 178 2.98 -7.32 24.95
CA GLU A 178 1.87 -6.68 24.24
C GLU A 178 0.98 -5.92 25.23
N PRO A 179 0.44 -4.74 24.86
CA PRO A 179 -0.58 -4.06 25.66
C PRO A 179 -1.91 -4.83 25.60
N THR A 180 -2.81 -4.51 26.48
CA THR A 180 -4.16 -5.07 26.51
C THR A 180 -5.20 -4.06 26.03
N ASP A 181 -6.48 -4.41 26.07
CA ASP A 181 -7.57 -3.55 25.56
C ASP A 181 -7.79 -2.25 26.37
N ASP A 182 -7.17 -2.12 27.57
CA ASP A 182 -7.21 -0.92 28.40
C ASP A 182 -6.14 0.14 27.99
N GLY A 183 -5.34 -0.16 26.98
CA GLY A 183 -4.27 0.70 26.47
C GLY A 183 -2.91 0.41 27.10
N ALA A 184 -1.92 1.26 26.80
CA ALA A 184 -0.54 1.04 27.25
C ALA A 184 -0.16 1.82 28.52
N SER A 185 -1.12 2.39 29.23
CA SER A 185 -0.84 3.22 30.42
C SER A 185 -0.49 2.39 31.63
N GLY A 186 0.73 2.55 32.15
CA GLY A 186 1.20 1.81 33.33
C GLY A 186 1.74 0.42 33.03
N ASP A 187 1.92 0.05 31.78
CA ASP A 187 2.33 -1.26 31.29
C ASP A 187 3.83 -1.53 31.47
N ASN A 188 4.30 -1.31 32.69
CA ASN A 188 5.69 -1.51 33.07
C ASN A 188 5.98 -3.00 33.29
N ALA A 189 6.46 -3.67 32.29
CA ALA A 189 6.72 -5.10 32.28
C ALA A 189 8.13 -5.45 32.81
N LEU A 190 8.24 -6.55 33.53
CA LEU A 190 9.50 -7.07 34.05
C LEU A 190 9.73 -8.51 33.62
N TRP A 191 10.86 -8.76 32.96
CA TRP A 191 11.47 -10.07 32.81
C TRP A 191 12.40 -10.29 34.00
N ILE A 192 12.07 -11.20 34.91
CA ILE A 192 12.76 -11.39 36.17
C ILE A 192 13.68 -12.60 36.04
N THR A 193 14.98 -12.40 36.26
CA THR A 193 16.04 -13.40 36.16
C THR A 193 15.97 -14.22 34.86
N PRO A 194 15.85 -13.58 33.71
CA PRO A 194 15.73 -14.29 32.44
C PRO A 194 17.05 -14.91 32.02
N THR A 195 17.05 -16.23 31.77
CA THR A 195 18.28 -17.01 31.45
C THR A 195 18.03 -17.93 30.26
N ILE A 196 19.03 -18.07 29.39
CA ILE A 196 19.04 -19.02 28.28
C ILE A 196 20.13 -20.04 28.47
N GLU A 197 19.79 -21.32 28.43
CA GLU A 197 20.74 -22.43 28.43
C GLU A 197 21.10 -22.81 26.99
N TYR A 198 22.39 -22.97 26.70
CA TYR A 198 22.89 -23.31 25.37
C TYR A 198 24.11 -24.25 25.47
N LYS A 199 24.50 -24.88 24.34
CA LYS A 199 25.59 -25.90 24.35
C LYS A 199 26.95 -25.32 24.00
N SER A 200 27.07 -24.68 22.84
CA SER A 200 28.38 -24.20 22.33
C SER A 200 28.31 -22.79 21.74
N ALA A 201 27.31 -22.48 20.94
CA ALA A 201 27.14 -21.17 20.31
C ALA A 201 26.42 -20.20 21.25
N LYS A 202 27.08 -19.13 21.66
CA LYS A 202 26.52 -18.09 22.53
C LYS A 202 25.38 -17.38 21.81
N PRO A 203 24.20 -17.26 22.45
CA PRO A 203 23.09 -16.47 21.90
C PRO A 203 23.48 -14.99 21.71
N GLU A 204 22.98 -14.37 20.64
CA GLU A 204 23.23 -12.97 20.32
C GLU A 204 21.90 -12.27 20.00
N THR A 205 21.73 -11.03 20.51
CA THR A 205 20.56 -10.22 20.19
C THR A 205 20.64 -9.69 18.75
N ILE A 206 19.52 -9.67 18.10
CA ILE A 206 19.39 -9.13 16.75
C ILE A 206 18.30 -8.06 16.74
N HIS A 207 18.42 -7.09 15.85
CA HIS A 207 17.44 -6.02 15.74
C HIS A 207 16.02 -6.61 15.55
N ALA A 208 15.00 -6.03 16.17
CA ALA A 208 13.64 -6.56 16.17
C ALA A 208 13.04 -6.83 14.76
N GLY A 209 13.58 -6.13 13.74
CA GLY A 209 13.26 -6.38 12.34
C GLY A 209 14.09 -7.48 11.64
N TYR A 210 15.11 -8.07 12.31
CA TYR A 210 16.06 -9.01 11.69
C TYR A 210 15.76 -10.46 12.10
N ALA A 211 15.47 -11.29 11.15
CA ALA A 211 15.11 -12.70 11.35
C ALA A 211 16.25 -13.71 10.99
N GLY A 212 17.50 -13.30 11.08
CA GLY A 212 18.67 -14.16 10.77
C GLY A 212 19.13 -14.08 9.31
N LYS A 213 20.18 -14.84 8.95
CA LYS A 213 20.64 -14.94 7.56
C LYS A 213 19.56 -15.56 6.68
N GLY A 214 19.15 -14.84 5.66
CA GLY A 214 18.28 -15.33 4.63
C GLY A 214 18.97 -16.28 3.64
N PRO A 215 18.23 -16.78 2.65
CA PRO A 215 18.79 -17.60 1.60
C PRO A 215 19.92 -16.86 0.87
N GLU A 216 20.92 -17.58 0.42
CA GLU A 216 22.05 -17.00 -0.33
C GLU A 216 21.94 -17.35 -1.81
N MET A 217 22.26 -16.41 -2.68
CA MET A 217 22.38 -16.68 -4.11
C MET A 217 23.44 -17.72 -4.40
N THR A 218 23.16 -18.64 -5.30
CA THR A 218 24.20 -19.55 -5.79
C THR A 218 25.29 -18.76 -6.54
N THR A 219 26.52 -19.26 -6.53
CA THR A 219 27.65 -18.64 -7.25
C THR A 219 27.33 -18.49 -8.75
N GLY A 220 26.56 -19.40 -9.34
CA GLY A 220 26.14 -19.32 -10.73
C GLY A 220 25.20 -18.13 -11.01
N ILE A 221 24.19 -17.93 -10.17
CA ILE A 221 23.27 -16.78 -10.25
C ILE A 221 24.02 -15.47 -10.06
N SER A 222 24.86 -15.37 -9.02
CA SER A 222 25.63 -14.16 -8.72
C SER A 222 26.53 -13.77 -9.90
N ARG A 223 27.22 -14.74 -10.52
CA ARG A 223 28.06 -14.51 -11.72
C ARG A 223 27.22 -14.04 -12.91
N LYS A 224 26.10 -14.69 -13.21
CA LYS A 224 25.19 -14.32 -14.29
C LYS A 224 24.70 -12.87 -14.14
N LEU A 225 24.28 -12.48 -12.93
CA LEU A 225 23.81 -11.12 -12.65
C LEU A 225 24.94 -10.10 -12.81
N ALA A 226 26.13 -10.39 -12.26
CA ALA A 226 27.29 -9.52 -12.40
C ALA A 226 27.69 -9.30 -13.87
N ASP A 227 27.70 -10.37 -14.68
CA ASP A 227 27.95 -10.28 -16.12
C ASP A 227 26.93 -9.43 -16.86
N LYS A 228 25.65 -9.50 -16.46
CA LYS A 228 24.61 -8.67 -17.07
C LYS A 228 24.74 -7.20 -16.64
N ILE A 229 25.00 -6.94 -15.36
CA ILE A 229 25.18 -5.58 -14.83
C ILE A 229 26.39 -4.91 -15.48
N SER A 230 27.50 -5.63 -15.66
CA SER A 230 28.71 -5.07 -16.29
C SER A 230 28.52 -4.60 -17.74
N LYS A 231 27.45 -5.02 -18.40
CA LYS A 231 27.09 -4.61 -19.78
C LYS A 231 26.20 -3.36 -19.81
N LEU A 232 25.71 -2.92 -18.68
CA LEU A 232 24.90 -1.71 -18.59
C LEU A 232 25.79 -0.47 -18.64
N PRO A 233 25.30 0.63 -19.21
CA PRO A 233 26.00 1.90 -19.10
C PRO A 233 26.08 2.32 -17.64
N VAL A 234 27.21 2.86 -17.22
CA VAL A 234 27.35 3.45 -15.88
C VAL A 234 26.74 4.84 -15.91
N LEU A 235 25.99 5.21 -14.86
CA LEU A 235 25.45 6.56 -14.76
C LEU A 235 26.59 7.56 -14.59
N SER A 236 26.85 8.34 -15.65
CA SER A 236 28.00 9.26 -15.73
C SER A 236 27.90 10.46 -14.78
N VAL A 237 26.69 10.81 -14.39
CA VAL A 237 26.40 11.91 -13.47
C VAL A 237 25.91 11.31 -12.16
N PRO A 238 26.47 11.69 -11.00
CA PRO A 238 25.97 11.21 -9.71
C PRO A 238 24.46 11.35 -9.61
N ALA A 239 23.79 10.34 -9.07
CA ALA A 239 22.33 10.34 -8.95
C ALA A 239 21.80 11.54 -8.13
N SER A 240 22.62 12.07 -7.20
CA SER A 240 22.34 13.28 -6.42
C SER A 240 22.54 14.60 -7.18
N THR A 241 23.04 14.57 -8.43
CA THR A 241 23.23 15.81 -9.20
C THR A 241 21.88 16.40 -9.58
N LYS A 242 21.67 17.64 -9.16
CA LYS A 242 20.44 18.38 -9.41
C LYS A 242 20.28 18.68 -10.92
N THR A 243 19.06 18.55 -11.40
CA THR A 243 18.66 18.91 -12.77
C THR A 243 18.80 20.42 -12.99
N ASP A 244 19.31 20.81 -14.16
CA ASP A 244 19.58 22.20 -14.55
C ASP A 244 18.48 22.82 -15.45
N PHE A 245 17.38 22.12 -15.66
CA PHE A 245 16.26 22.59 -16.48
C PHE A 245 14.92 22.36 -15.82
N ASP A 246 13.93 23.19 -16.18
CA ASP A 246 12.53 22.96 -15.79
C ASP A 246 11.85 22.03 -16.81
N TRP A 247 11.51 20.84 -16.38
CA TRP A 247 10.93 19.80 -17.21
C TRP A 247 9.48 20.11 -17.65
N LEU A 248 8.78 20.99 -16.95
CA LEU A 248 7.47 21.47 -17.40
C LEU A 248 7.61 22.30 -18.67
N ILE A 249 8.77 22.95 -18.87
CA ILE A 249 9.08 23.82 -20.02
C ILE A 249 9.82 23.04 -21.11
N THR A 250 10.85 22.26 -20.73
CA THR A 250 11.73 21.53 -21.66
C THR A 250 11.78 20.03 -21.35
N PRO A 251 10.64 19.30 -21.45
CA PRO A 251 10.56 17.89 -21.07
C PRO A 251 11.37 16.96 -21.97
N GLU A 252 11.69 17.36 -23.19
CA GLU A 252 12.40 16.55 -24.19
C GLU A 252 13.81 16.16 -23.75
N LYS A 253 14.41 16.94 -22.84
CA LYS A 253 15.71 16.64 -22.25
C LYS A 253 15.70 15.44 -21.31
N ALA A 254 14.54 15.06 -20.81
CA ALA A 254 14.39 13.99 -19.84
C ALA A 254 14.21 12.63 -20.52
N LYS A 255 15.32 11.93 -20.73
CA LYS A 255 15.34 10.56 -21.28
C LYS A 255 15.57 9.55 -20.17
N ALA A 256 14.76 8.50 -20.21
CA ALA A 256 14.80 7.37 -19.29
C ALA A 256 15.90 6.38 -19.66
N GLY A 257 16.51 5.74 -18.66
CA GLY A 257 17.52 4.72 -18.86
C GLY A 257 17.70 3.82 -17.65
N ILE A 258 18.35 2.69 -17.90
CA ILE A 258 18.73 1.72 -16.88
C ILE A 258 20.26 1.65 -16.87
N TYR A 259 20.85 1.83 -15.71
CA TYR A 259 22.29 2.01 -15.52
C TYR A 259 22.84 1.08 -14.46
N ALA A 260 24.13 0.75 -14.55
CA ALA A 260 24.87 0.15 -13.44
C ALA A 260 25.37 1.23 -12.47
N SER A 261 25.48 0.92 -11.21
CA SER A 261 26.30 1.67 -10.26
C SER A 261 27.80 1.51 -10.57
N ALA A 262 28.63 2.45 -10.13
CA ALA A 262 30.06 2.42 -10.39
C ALA A 262 30.75 1.17 -9.78
N ASP A 263 30.24 0.64 -8.68
CA ASP A 263 30.72 -0.58 -8.03
C ASP A 263 30.20 -1.88 -8.66
N GLY A 264 29.30 -1.79 -9.63
CA GLY A 264 28.68 -2.93 -10.32
C GLY A 264 27.75 -3.80 -9.45
N LYS A 265 27.36 -3.33 -8.26
CA LYS A 265 26.53 -4.10 -7.32
C LYS A 265 25.07 -3.69 -7.33
N SER A 266 24.75 -2.58 -7.98
CA SER A 266 23.39 -2.02 -8.03
C SER A 266 22.99 -1.65 -9.45
N ILE A 267 21.67 -1.62 -9.67
CA ILE A 267 21.05 -1.12 -10.90
C ILE A 267 20.30 0.17 -10.57
N ILE A 268 20.45 1.18 -11.41
CA ILE A 268 19.81 2.49 -11.27
C ILE A 268 18.80 2.67 -12.39
N VAL A 269 17.55 2.80 -12.03
CA VAL A 269 16.44 3.17 -12.92
C VAL A 269 16.27 4.67 -12.84
N ALA A 270 16.55 5.40 -13.93
CA ALA A 270 16.63 6.85 -13.83
C ALA A 270 16.24 7.58 -15.11
N ASN A 271 15.77 8.80 -14.92
CA ASN A 271 15.84 9.89 -15.89
C ASN A 271 16.50 11.11 -15.21
N PRO A 272 16.70 12.26 -15.89
CA PRO A 272 17.29 13.44 -15.27
C PRO A 272 16.55 13.99 -14.04
N MET A 273 15.30 13.61 -13.78
CA MET A 273 14.46 14.18 -12.72
C MET A 273 14.26 13.27 -11.52
N VAL A 274 14.35 11.95 -11.71
CA VAL A 274 14.16 10.95 -10.66
C VAL A 274 15.08 9.77 -10.87
N SER A 275 15.55 9.17 -9.80
CA SER A 275 16.26 7.88 -9.85
C SER A 275 15.86 6.99 -8.68
N ARG A 276 15.78 5.67 -8.93
CA ARG A 276 15.60 4.63 -7.93
C ARG A 276 16.74 3.62 -8.07
N THR A 277 17.46 3.38 -6.99
CA THR A 277 18.62 2.49 -6.95
C THR A 277 18.24 1.18 -6.29
N PHE A 278 18.46 0.09 -7.02
CA PHE A 278 18.24 -1.28 -6.56
C PHE A 278 19.56 -1.97 -6.31
N ARG A 279 19.85 -2.32 -5.06
CA ARG A 279 20.90 -3.25 -4.72
C ARG A 279 20.53 -4.63 -5.25
N ILE A 280 21.50 -5.35 -5.83
CA ILE A 280 21.28 -6.70 -6.39
C ILE A 280 21.90 -7.77 -5.50
N PHE A 281 23.00 -7.47 -4.86
CA PHE A 281 23.72 -8.39 -3.99
C PHE A 281 23.71 -7.91 -2.54
N PRO A 282 23.31 -8.78 -1.55
CA PRO A 282 23.00 -10.22 -1.66
C PRO A 282 21.56 -10.52 -2.13
N ASN A 283 20.66 -9.54 -2.27
CA ASN A 283 19.31 -9.65 -2.81
C ASN A 283 18.81 -8.31 -3.32
N LEU A 284 17.71 -8.35 -4.09
CA LEU A 284 17.06 -7.15 -4.62
C LEU A 284 16.49 -6.30 -3.48
N ALA A 285 16.89 -5.05 -3.39
CA ALA A 285 16.30 -4.08 -2.48
C ALA A 285 16.51 -2.64 -2.98
N THR A 286 15.47 -1.82 -2.89
CA THR A 286 15.59 -0.37 -3.08
C THR A 286 16.42 0.23 -1.96
N THR A 287 17.54 0.84 -2.29
CA THR A 287 18.43 1.49 -1.32
C THR A 287 18.33 3.00 -1.36
N ASN A 288 17.83 3.57 -2.45
CA ASN A 288 17.59 5.00 -2.53
C ASN A 288 16.56 5.36 -3.61
N ILE A 289 15.80 6.43 -3.35
CA ILE A 289 15.04 7.18 -4.34
C ILE A 289 15.51 8.62 -4.23
N ILE A 290 15.99 9.20 -5.34
CA ILE A 290 16.47 10.57 -5.37
C ILE A 290 15.55 11.42 -6.24
N ASN A 291 15.02 12.46 -5.65
CA ASN A 291 14.42 13.57 -6.36
C ASN A 291 15.53 14.41 -6.97
N ARG A 292 15.86 14.17 -8.22
CA ARG A 292 16.98 14.86 -8.92
C ARG A 292 16.66 16.31 -9.26
N MET A 293 15.41 16.73 -9.17
CA MET A 293 15.03 18.13 -9.37
C MET A 293 15.40 18.99 -8.13
N THR A 294 15.39 18.40 -6.94
CA THR A 294 15.79 19.08 -5.69
C THR A 294 17.16 18.61 -5.18
N GLY A 295 17.63 17.43 -5.59
CA GLY A 295 18.83 16.77 -5.07
C GLY A 295 18.58 15.96 -3.78
N GLU A 296 17.32 15.80 -3.38
CA GLU A 296 16.95 15.16 -2.13
C GLU A 296 16.97 13.63 -2.23
N SER A 297 17.59 12.96 -1.25
CA SER A 297 17.46 11.54 -1.00
C SER A 297 16.22 11.30 -0.16
N MET A 298 15.27 10.54 -0.67
CA MET A 298 13.94 10.44 -0.08
C MET A 298 13.78 9.29 0.92
N LEU A 299 14.69 8.31 0.93
CA LEU A 299 14.59 7.14 1.81
C LEU A 299 15.56 7.25 3.00
N ARG A 300 15.10 6.78 4.16
CA ARG A 300 15.89 6.65 5.40
C ARG A 300 16.21 5.22 5.77
N ALA A 301 15.46 4.23 5.23
CA ALA A 301 15.72 2.83 5.54
C ALA A 301 15.43 1.90 4.35
N VAL A 302 16.19 0.81 4.32
CA VAL A 302 16.02 -0.27 3.34
C VAL A 302 14.95 -1.24 3.85
N SER A 303 14.12 -1.74 2.92
CA SER A 303 13.03 -2.67 3.19
C SER A 303 12.94 -3.75 2.09
N SER A 304 11.92 -4.60 2.14
CA SER A 304 11.57 -5.46 1.00
C SER A 304 10.90 -4.64 -0.11
N GLU A 305 10.92 -5.16 -1.32
CA GLU A 305 10.22 -4.56 -2.47
C GLU A 305 8.69 -4.68 -2.38
N GLY A 306 8.20 -5.40 -1.42
CA GLY A 306 6.81 -5.67 -1.18
C GLY A 306 6.62 -7.05 -0.55
N SER A 307 5.37 -7.52 -0.51
CA SER A 307 5.06 -8.86 0.00
C SER A 307 3.85 -9.47 -0.68
N ILE A 308 3.76 -10.79 -0.62
CA ILE A 308 2.63 -11.56 -1.12
C ILE A 308 2.23 -12.55 -0.04
N GLN A 309 0.95 -12.63 0.27
CA GLN A 309 0.41 -13.70 1.10
C GLN A 309 -0.11 -14.81 0.20
N ILE A 310 0.52 -15.97 0.27
CA ILE A 310 0.19 -17.16 -0.51
C ILE A 310 -0.29 -18.24 0.45
N ASP A 311 -1.51 -18.76 0.25
CA ASP A 311 -2.10 -19.82 1.07
C ASP A 311 -1.97 -19.55 2.59
N GLY A 312 -2.26 -18.32 3.00
CA GLY A 312 -2.22 -17.85 4.39
C GLY A 312 -0.84 -17.45 4.92
N LYS A 313 0.26 -17.70 4.18
CA LYS A 313 1.63 -17.36 4.62
C LYS A 313 2.16 -16.14 3.87
N LYS A 314 2.69 -15.15 4.61
CA LYS A 314 3.31 -13.94 4.04
C LYS A 314 4.75 -14.23 3.59
N HIS A 315 5.09 -13.83 2.36
CA HIS A 315 6.41 -13.92 1.76
C HIS A 315 6.86 -12.55 1.27
N LEU A 316 8.10 -12.19 1.55
CA LEU A 316 8.67 -10.92 1.13
C LEU A 316 9.27 -11.02 -0.27
N ILE A 317 9.13 -9.96 -1.07
CA ILE A 317 9.76 -9.84 -2.38
C ILE A 317 11.10 -9.14 -2.19
N GLY A 318 12.20 -9.86 -2.37
CA GLY A 318 13.52 -9.27 -2.13
C GLY A 318 13.71 -8.77 -0.70
N GLY A 319 14.48 -7.71 -0.54
CA GLY A 319 14.73 -7.03 0.72
C GLY A 319 16.06 -7.40 1.36
N LEU A 320 16.56 -6.45 2.14
CA LEU A 320 17.77 -6.60 2.94
C LEU A 320 17.47 -6.23 4.40
N ALA A 321 18.15 -6.91 5.31
CA ALA A 321 18.07 -6.72 6.76
C ALA A 321 19.44 -6.43 7.36
N GLY A 322 19.45 -5.88 8.59
CA GLY A 322 20.68 -5.59 9.32
C GLY A 322 21.13 -4.14 9.22
N GLN A 323 20.23 -3.22 8.84
CA GLN A 323 20.49 -1.78 8.94
C GLN A 323 20.58 -1.39 10.44
N PRO A 324 21.71 -0.83 10.90
CA PRO A 324 21.92 -0.55 12.34
C PRO A 324 21.00 0.55 12.88
N GLU A 325 20.70 1.54 12.05
CA GLU A 325 19.89 2.71 12.41
C GLU A 325 18.93 3.03 11.26
N ARG A 326 17.66 3.27 11.58
CA ARG A 326 16.62 3.47 10.57
C ARG A 326 16.30 4.94 10.28
N ALA A 327 17.00 5.87 10.92
CA ALA A 327 16.83 7.31 10.67
C ALA A 327 17.49 7.79 9.37
N TYR A 328 18.49 7.07 8.87
CA TYR A 328 19.24 7.38 7.65
C TYR A 328 19.93 6.12 7.11
N ILE A 329 20.48 6.20 5.91
CA ILE A 329 21.20 5.10 5.26
C ILE A 329 22.67 5.52 5.04
N GLU A 330 23.61 4.65 5.44
CA GLU A 330 25.03 4.79 5.09
C GLU A 330 25.45 3.66 4.14
N ASP A 331 26.23 4.01 3.10
CA ASP A 331 26.72 3.04 2.11
C ASP A 331 27.43 1.85 2.74
N LYS A 332 28.23 2.10 3.79
CA LYS A 332 28.94 1.04 4.54
C LYS A 332 28.00 0.02 5.22
N TRP A 333 26.78 0.43 5.56
CA TRP A 333 25.81 -0.49 6.14
C TRP A 333 25.22 -1.41 5.07
N ILE A 334 24.93 -0.87 3.88
CA ILE A 334 24.41 -1.66 2.76
C ILE A 334 25.34 -2.81 2.40
N GLU A 335 26.66 -2.60 2.49
CA GLU A 335 27.68 -3.63 2.23
C GLU A 335 27.59 -4.83 3.19
N ASN A 336 27.13 -4.60 4.42
CA ASN A 336 27.04 -5.60 5.46
C ASN A 336 25.63 -6.18 5.66
N MET A 337 24.63 -5.66 4.95
CA MET A 337 23.27 -6.17 5.02
C MET A 337 23.16 -7.57 4.42
N THR A 338 22.24 -8.35 4.94
CA THR A 338 21.99 -9.73 4.54
C THR A 338 20.58 -9.88 3.95
N THR A 339 20.37 -10.96 3.21
CA THR A 339 19.06 -11.31 2.68
C THR A 339 18.07 -11.59 3.81
N ILE A 340 16.85 -11.11 3.69
CA ILE A 340 15.77 -11.45 4.64
C ILE A 340 15.41 -12.94 4.48
N PRO A 341 15.26 -13.70 5.59
CA PRO A 341 14.87 -15.10 5.53
C PRO A 341 13.56 -15.31 4.78
N GLU A 342 13.49 -16.43 4.04
CA GLU A 342 12.30 -16.84 3.27
C GLU A 342 11.78 -15.81 2.27
N SER A 343 12.58 -14.78 1.93
CA SER A 343 12.23 -13.85 0.87
C SER A 343 12.51 -14.44 -0.52
N PHE A 344 11.78 -13.97 -1.52
CA PHE A 344 12.09 -14.26 -2.91
C PHE A 344 13.47 -13.68 -3.28
N LEU A 345 14.31 -14.49 -3.94
CA LEU A 345 15.65 -14.12 -4.39
C LEU A 345 15.65 -13.69 -5.85
N VAL A 346 16.32 -12.58 -6.15
CA VAL A 346 16.55 -12.19 -7.53
C VAL A 346 17.52 -13.15 -8.22
N GLU A 347 17.14 -13.65 -9.41
CA GLU A 347 17.97 -14.59 -10.20
C GLU A 347 18.29 -14.08 -11.63
N ASP A 348 17.52 -13.10 -12.09
CA ASP A 348 17.70 -12.52 -13.44
C ASP A 348 17.04 -11.16 -13.58
N PHE A 349 17.33 -10.44 -14.66
CA PHE A 349 16.58 -9.28 -15.10
C PHE A 349 16.58 -9.14 -16.62
N GLU A 350 15.59 -8.43 -17.14
CA GLU A 350 15.45 -8.06 -18.56
C GLU A 350 15.14 -6.57 -18.68
N ILE A 351 15.58 -5.94 -19.76
CA ILE A 351 15.31 -4.52 -20.03
C ILE A 351 14.59 -4.42 -21.36
N ASN A 352 13.49 -3.70 -21.37
CA ASN A 352 12.65 -3.48 -22.54
C ASN A 352 12.18 -2.01 -22.59
N PRO A 353 11.80 -1.49 -23.74
CA PRO A 353 11.04 -0.25 -23.78
C PRO A 353 9.66 -0.45 -23.11
N ILE A 354 9.12 0.64 -22.54
CA ILE A 354 7.76 0.66 -22.00
C ILE A 354 6.77 0.33 -23.12
N LYS A 355 5.75 -0.46 -22.76
CA LYS A 355 4.60 -0.77 -23.63
C LYS A 355 3.37 -0.06 -23.10
N GLU A 356 2.51 0.39 -24.00
CA GLU A 356 1.17 0.90 -23.63
C GLU A 356 0.33 -0.23 -23.03
N ASP A 357 -0.30 0.05 -21.89
CA ASP A 357 -1.22 -0.92 -21.25
C ASP A 357 -2.56 -0.96 -21.98
N ILE A 358 -2.99 0.17 -22.57
CA ILE A 358 -4.23 0.30 -23.35
C ILE A 358 -3.87 0.65 -24.80
N LYS A 359 -4.31 -0.15 -25.74
CA LYS A 359 -4.18 0.12 -27.18
C LYS A 359 -5.20 1.17 -27.61
N TRP A 360 -5.04 2.37 -27.14
CA TRP A 360 -5.96 3.45 -27.38
C TRP A 360 -6.07 3.84 -28.86
N ALA A 361 -7.29 3.86 -29.39
CA ALA A 361 -7.59 4.35 -30.72
C ALA A 361 -7.71 5.89 -30.68
N ARG A 362 -6.62 6.56 -31.00
CA ARG A 362 -6.44 8.02 -30.90
C ARG A 362 -7.54 8.78 -31.66
N SER A 363 -8.27 9.61 -30.94
CA SER A 363 -9.38 10.37 -31.51
C SER A 363 -8.92 11.72 -32.08
N ARG A 364 -9.84 12.34 -32.87
CA ARG A 364 -9.61 13.68 -33.41
C ARG A 364 -9.57 14.77 -32.33
N TRP A 365 -10.22 14.54 -31.19
CA TRP A 365 -10.34 15.52 -30.08
C TRP A 365 -9.13 15.53 -29.15
N ALA A 366 -8.26 14.56 -29.25
CA ALA A 366 -7.11 14.46 -28.39
C ALA A 366 -6.04 15.49 -28.74
N LEU A 367 -5.58 16.22 -27.73
CA LEU A 367 -4.45 17.16 -27.86
C LEU A 367 -3.10 16.41 -27.94
N ASN A 368 -2.96 15.33 -27.19
CA ASN A 368 -1.79 14.46 -27.23
C ASN A 368 -2.15 13.11 -27.86
N LYS A 369 -1.41 12.72 -28.86
CA LYS A 369 -1.57 11.44 -29.57
C LYS A 369 -0.34 10.54 -29.47
N GLU A 370 0.69 10.98 -28.74
CA GLU A 370 1.90 10.22 -28.57
C GLU A 370 1.71 9.14 -27.51
N ALA A 371 2.28 7.97 -27.76
CA ALA A 371 2.43 6.95 -26.72
C ALA A 371 3.49 7.38 -25.71
N ALA A 372 3.30 7.04 -24.44
CA ALA A 372 4.34 7.22 -23.45
C ALA A 372 5.55 6.35 -23.79
N THR A 373 6.75 6.92 -23.69
CA THR A 373 8.02 6.23 -23.91
C THR A 373 8.84 6.18 -22.65
N GLY A 374 9.79 5.26 -22.59
CA GLY A 374 10.67 5.07 -21.43
C GLY A 374 11.32 3.70 -21.43
N SER A 375 11.91 3.33 -20.32
CA SER A 375 12.56 2.04 -20.10
C SER A 375 11.93 1.27 -18.96
N GLU A 376 11.77 -0.03 -19.14
CA GLU A 376 11.29 -0.95 -18.11
C GLU A 376 12.35 -2.01 -17.83
N ILE A 377 12.66 -2.23 -16.55
CA ILE A 377 13.40 -3.39 -16.09
C ILE A 377 12.43 -4.36 -15.43
N THR A 378 12.57 -5.65 -15.75
CA THR A 378 11.82 -6.74 -15.15
C THR A 378 12.78 -7.63 -14.39
N PHE A 379 12.73 -7.61 -13.07
CA PHE A 379 13.48 -8.53 -12.23
C PHE A 379 12.71 -9.84 -12.10
N THR A 380 13.42 -10.95 -12.22
CA THR A 380 12.88 -12.30 -11.97
C THR A 380 13.39 -12.76 -10.61
N LEU A 381 12.44 -13.05 -9.71
CA LEU A 381 12.75 -13.56 -8.38
C LEU A 381 12.11 -14.93 -8.20
N ARG A 382 12.81 -15.83 -7.53
CA ARG A 382 12.35 -17.18 -7.24
C ARG A 382 12.18 -17.38 -5.74
N GLY A 383 11.13 -18.08 -5.36
CA GLY A 383 10.91 -18.53 -3.99
C GLY A 383 11.86 -19.65 -3.57
N ASP A 384 11.94 -19.87 -2.28
CA ASP A 384 12.74 -20.94 -1.66
C ASP A 384 11.82 -22.08 -1.19
N LYS A 385 12.39 -23.27 -0.99
CA LYS A 385 11.71 -24.45 -0.42
C LYS A 385 10.37 -24.76 -1.10
N GLU A 386 9.25 -24.52 -0.40
CA GLU A 386 7.89 -24.79 -0.85
C GLU A 386 7.49 -23.93 -2.05
N LEU A 387 8.10 -22.75 -2.21
CA LEU A 387 7.84 -21.80 -3.29
C LEU A 387 8.89 -21.84 -4.42
N LYS A 388 9.76 -22.85 -4.47
CA LYS A 388 10.81 -22.97 -5.51
C LYS A 388 10.27 -22.93 -6.95
N ASP A 389 9.02 -23.32 -7.15
CA ASP A 389 8.33 -23.32 -8.43
C ASP A 389 7.39 -22.11 -8.61
N VAL A 390 7.46 -21.14 -7.68
CA VAL A 390 6.77 -19.85 -7.79
C VAL A 390 7.78 -18.79 -8.19
N ILE A 391 7.47 -18.04 -9.24
CA ILE A 391 8.32 -16.96 -9.76
C ILE A 391 7.58 -15.65 -9.60
N VAL A 392 8.26 -14.63 -9.08
CA VAL A 392 7.79 -13.25 -9.08
C VAL A 392 8.55 -12.47 -10.14
N LYS A 393 7.84 -11.84 -11.07
CA LYS A 393 8.39 -10.86 -11.98
C LYS A 393 8.03 -9.46 -11.49
N LEU A 394 9.03 -8.72 -11.03
CA LEU A 394 8.87 -7.34 -10.58
C LEU A 394 9.24 -6.40 -11.72
N HIS A 395 8.27 -5.65 -12.21
CA HIS A 395 8.42 -4.68 -13.29
C HIS A 395 8.59 -3.29 -12.71
N VAL A 396 9.63 -2.59 -13.11
CA VAL A 396 9.89 -1.20 -12.75
C VAL A 396 10.14 -0.39 -14.01
N SER A 397 9.27 0.55 -14.29
CA SER A 397 9.36 1.42 -15.46
C SER A 397 9.72 2.84 -15.05
N VAL A 398 10.53 3.52 -15.86
CA VAL A 398 10.79 4.95 -15.76
C VAL A 398 10.46 5.62 -17.09
N TYR A 399 9.72 6.71 -17.02
CA TYR A 399 9.17 7.38 -18.19
C TYR A 399 10.13 8.45 -18.74
N ASP A 400 10.10 8.65 -20.05
CA ASP A 400 10.63 9.85 -20.68
C ASP A 400 9.74 11.06 -20.33
N LYS A 401 10.30 12.25 -20.30
CA LYS A 401 9.63 13.55 -20.21
C LYS A 401 8.94 13.86 -18.87
N ILE A 402 8.80 12.91 -17.97
CA ILE A 402 8.13 13.07 -16.65
C ILE A 402 8.89 12.36 -15.52
N PRO A 403 8.86 12.87 -14.28
CA PRO A 403 9.55 12.26 -13.13
C PRO A 403 8.78 11.10 -12.53
N VAL A 404 8.35 10.13 -13.35
CA VAL A 404 7.49 9.03 -12.89
C VAL A 404 8.21 7.69 -12.96
N ILE A 405 8.11 6.95 -11.87
CA ILE A 405 8.44 5.52 -11.80
C ILE A 405 7.14 4.76 -11.62
N ARG A 406 6.95 3.67 -12.37
CA ARG A 406 5.83 2.74 -12.22
C ARG A 406 6.36 1.40 -11.75
N LYS A 407 5.64 0.76 -10.82
CA LYS A 407 5.97 -0.57 -10.32
C LYS A 407 4.74 -1.46 -10.30
N ARG A 408 4.92 -2.74 -10.67
CA ARG A 408 3.92 -3.80 -10.61
C ARG A 408 4.63 -5.15 -10.55
N PHE A 409 3.92 -6.21 -10.19
CA PHE A 409 4.49 -7.56 -10.29
C PHE A 409 3.51 -8.58 -10.89
N GLU A 410 4.09 -9.68 -11.33
CA GLU A 410 3.39 -10.90 -11.73
C GLU A 410 3.86 -12.07 -10.85
N VAL A 411 2.93 -12.92 -10.43
CA VAL A 411 3.22 -14.19 -9.76
C VAL A 411 2.92 -15.31 -10.72
N ILE A 412 3.93 -16.08 -11.10
CA ILE A 412 3.80 -17.19 -12.04
C ILE A 412 3.92 -18.48 -11.24
N ASN A 413 2.85 -19.25 -11.23
CA ASN A 413 2.81 -20.55 -10.59
C ASN A 413 3.30 -21.63 -11.56
N ARG A 414 4.51 -22.17 -11.35
CA ARG A 414 5.08 -23.27 -12.12
C ARG A 414 4.91 -24.62 -11.43
N SER A 415 4.29 -24.65 -10.24
CA SER A 415 4.02 -25.88 -9.53
C SER A 415 2.86 -26.67 -10.17
N ASP A 416 2.71 -27.92 -9.78
CA ASP A 416 1.63 -28.78 -10.26
C ASP A 416 0.29 -28.51 -9.56
N LEU A 417 0.29 -27.75 -8.49
CA LEU A 417 -0.90 -27.41 -7.69
C LEU A 417 -1.28 -25.93 -7.84
N PRO A 418 -2.55 -25.59 -7.73
CA PRO A 418 -2.96 -24.19 -7.63
C PRO A 418 -2.45 -23.58 -6.32
N ILE A 419 -2.18 -22.27 -6.34
CA ILE A 419 -1.89 -21.47 -5.15
C ILE A 419 -2.95 -20.36 -5.03
N ASN A 420 -3.21 -19.87 -3.83
CA ASN A 420 -4.11 -18.74 -3.63
C ASN A 420 -3.32 -17.48 -3.24
N ILE A 421 -3.54 -16.39 -3.94
CA ILE A 421 -3.02 -15.06 -3.56
C ILE A 421 -4.06 -14.40 -2.68
N ASP A 422 -3.86 -14.46 -1.37
CA ASP A 422 -4.82 -13.92 -0.38
C ASP A 422 -4.81 -12.40 -0.37
N THR A 423 -3.61 -11.81 -0.33
CA THR A 423 -3.37 -10.37 -0.41
C THR A 423 -1.93 -10.09 -0.83
N PHE A 424 -1.62 -8.82 -1.11
CA PHE A 424 -0.27 -8.38 -1.42
C PHE A 424 -0.02 -6.94 -1.01
N GLN A 425 1.25 -6.59 -0.89
CA GLN A 425 1.75 -5.24 -0.69
C GLN A 425 2.74 -4.96 -1.82
N LEU A 426 2.41 -3.96 -2.65
CA LEU A 426 3.19 -3.64 -3.84
C LEU A 426 4.36 -2.70 -3.52
N GLU A 427 4.18 -1.79 -2.56
CA GLU A 427 5.24 -0.94 -2.01
C GLU A 427 5.28 -1.00 -0.49
N TYR A 428 6.49 -0.95 0.02
CA TYR A 428 6.79 -0.76 1.43
C TYR A 428 8.09 0.04 1.55
N LEU A 429 7.99 1.36 1.62
CA LEU A 429 9.12 2.28 1.55
C LEU A 429 9.21 3.17 2.79
N ALA A 430 10.38 3.18 3.41
CA ALA A 430 10.67 4.02 4.56
C ALA A 430 11.21 5.39 4.10
N PHE A 431 10.30 6.35 3.94
CA PHE A 431 10.65 7.71 3.55
C PHE A 431 11.23 8.53 4.71
N ALA A 432 12.11 9.47 4.37
CA ALA A 432 12.50 10.52 5.29
C ALA A 432 11.29 11.45 5.50
N GLU A 433 10.92 11.67 6.76
CA GLU A 433 9.86 12.61 7.09
C GLU A 433 10.32 14.06 6.80
N PRO A 434 9.49 14.87 6.11
CA PRO A 434 9.83 16.27 5.85
C PRO A 434 9.79 17.12 7.11
N GLU A 435 8.92 16.78 8.07
CA GLU A 435 8.86 17.39 9.38
C GLU A 435 8.38 16.38 10.42
N SER A 436 8.82 16.61 11.66
CA SER A 436 8.35 15.85 12.82
C SER A 436 8.18 16.85 13.96
N PRO A 437 6.98 17.36 14.21
CA PRO A 437 6.76 18.46 15.13
C PRO A 437 6.93 18.10 16.60
N GLY A 438 7.29 16.86 16.95
CA GLY A 438 7.49 16.43 18.31
C GLY A 438 6.20 16.38 19.16
N GLY A 439 5.06 16.43 18.50
CA GLY A 439 3.73 16.40 19.09
C GLY A 439 2.72 17.10 18.20
N GLY A 440 1.43 16.86 18.45
CA GLY A 440 0.33 17.43 17.69
C GLY A 440 -0.57 16.36 17.08
N ASP A 441 -1.41 16.75 16.14
CA ASP A 441 -2.33 15.85 15.43
C ASP A 441 -1.59 15.21 14.24
N PRO A 442 -1.31 13.90 14.27
CA PRO A 442 -0.59 13.22 13.18
C PRO A 442 -1.24 13.35 11.80
N SER A 443 -2.56 13.54 11.76
CA SER A 443 -3.30 13.73 10.50
C SER A 443 -2.94 15.03 9.77
N LYS A 444 -2.25 15.94 10.44
CA LYS A 444 -1.80 17.25 9.93
C LYS A 444 -0.30 17.29 9.64
N PHE A 445 0.42 16.22 9.91
CA PHE A 445 1.84 16.16 9.61
C PHE A 445 2.06 16.22 8.10
N LEU A 446 3.08 16.94 7.69
CA LEU A 446 3.44 17.04 6.28
C LEU A 446 3.99 15.70 5.81
N LEU A 447 3.37 15.15 4.79
CA LEU A 447 3.82 13.91 4.16
C LEU A 447 5.02 14.16 3.23
N PRO A 448 5.82 13.14 2.92
CA PRO A 448 6.86 13.23 1.90
C PRO A 448 6.34 13.81 0.58
N ASN A 449 7.14 14.64 -0.06
CA ASN A 449 6.70 15.42 -1.22
C ASN A 449 6.70 14.59 -2.52
N ILE A 450 5.81 13.62 -2.56
CA ILE A 450 5.65 12.67 -3.66
C ILE A 450 4.16 12.44 -3.93
N HIS A 451 3.80 12.31 -5.20
CA HIS A 451 2.48 11.82 -5.62
C HIS A 451 2.56 10.31 -5.78
N ILE A 452 1.62 9.63 -5.15
CA ILE A 452 1.44 8.18 -5.27
C ILE A 452 0.03 7.93 -5.78
N GLU A 453 -0.10 7.10 -6.78
CA GLU A 453 -1.40 6.72 -7.35
C GLU A 453 -1.34 5.31 -7.91
N SER A 454 -2.41 4.53 -7.75
CA SER A 454 -2.54 3.24 -8.40
C SER A 454 -3.55 3.27 -9.55
N ASP A 455 -3.45 2.32 -10.47
CA ASP A 455 -4.48 2.08 -11.48
C ASP A 455 -5.63 1.21 -10.94
N TYR A 456 -5.70 1.01 -9.60
CA TYR A 456 -6.74 0.25 -8.91
C TYR A 456 -7.62 1.17 -8.07
N ALA A 457 -8.68 1.68 -8.66
CA ALA A 457 -9.65 2.55 -8.00
C ALA A 457 -10.87 1.74 -7.53
N CYS A 458 -11.01 1.51 -6.22
CA CYS A 458 -11.96 0.52 -5.70
C CYS A 458 -13.14 1.06 -4.93
N ALA A 459 -13.27 2.31 -4.67
CA ALA A 459 -14.38 2.86 -3.88
C ALA A 459 -14.57 4.31 -4.26
N GLY A 460 -14.76 4.52 -5.52
CA GLY A 460 -14.69 5.81 -6.08
C GLY A 460 -15.88 6.68 -5.83
N SER A 461 -15.67 7.94 -5.84
CA SER A 461 -16.59 9.00 -5.96
C SER A 461 -15.87 10.20 -6.59
N PHE A 462 -15.79 11.35 -5.91
CA PHE A 462 -15.33 12.59 -6.54
C PHE A 462 -13.97 13.07 -6.02
N THR A 463 -13.38 12.38 -5.07
CA THR A 463 -12.08 12.75 -4.50
C THR A 463 -11.09 11.59 -4.59
N GLU A 464 -9.81 11.90 -4.64
CA GLU A 464 -8.74 10.91 -4.66
C GLU A 464 -8.78 9.98 -3.45
N LYS A 465 -9.03 10.55 -2.28
CA LYS A 465 -9.14 9.77 -1.03
C LYS A 465 -10.27 8.76 -1.05
N GLU A 466 -11.29 9.00 -1.87
CA GLU A 466 -12.44 8.11 -2.01
C GLU A 466 -12.25 7.13 -3.17
N THR A 467 -11.41 7.46 -4.13
CA THR A 467 -11.20 6.69 -5.37
C THR A 467 -10.01 5.75 -5.26
N ASP A 468 -8.84 6.25 -4.92
CA ASP A 468 -7.66 5.43 -4.68
C ASP A 468 -7.46 5.25 -3.18
N ILE A 469 -7.65 4.03 -2.71
CA ILE A 469 -7.53 3.65 -1.30
C ILE A 469 -6.41 2.63 -1.07
N THR A 470 -5.55 2.44 -2.07
CA THR A 470 -4.43 1.49 -1.99
C THR A 470 -3.26 2.05 -1.24
N GLU A 471 -3.06 3.37 -1.29
CA GLU A 471 -2.00 4.11 -0.62
C GLU A 471 -2.31 4.32 0.85
N LYS A 472 -1.32 4.08 1.70
CA LYS A 472 -1.36 4.39 3.13
C LYS A 472 -0.01 4.89 3.59
N TRP A 473 -0.04 5.96 4.39
CA TRP A 473 1.11 6.45 5.13
C TRP A 473 0.95 6.04 6.58
N VAL A 474 1.86 5.19 7.05
CA VAL A 474 1.84 4.64 8.41
C VAL A 474 3.14 4.95 9.14
N THR A 475 3.11 4.81 10.46
CA THR A 475 4.30 4.95 11.29
C THR A 475 5.25 3.76 11.08
N ASP A 476 6.55 3.98 11.27
CA ASP A 476 7.54 2.90 11.28
C ASP A 476 7.78 2.44 12.71
N PRO A 477 7.38 1.24 13.09
CA PRO A 477 7.57 0.74 14.46
C PRO A 477 9.04 0.51 14.82
N ASP A 478 9.91 0.38 13.82
CA ASP A 478 11.35 0.15 14.00
C ASP A 478 12.16 1.47 13.95
N TYR A 479 11.50 2.61 13.85
CA TYR A 479 12.14 3.92 13.76
C TYR A 479 11.79 4.78 14.96
N THR A 480 12.76 4.91 15.88
CA THR A 480 12.65 5.82 17.04
C THR A 480 13.70 6.91 16.94
N SER A 481 13.30 8.15 17.08
CA SER A 481 14.20 9.31 17.14
C SER A 481 13.67 10.32 18.15
N GLN A 482 14.46 11.33 18.48
CA GLN A 482 13.99 12.43 19.32
C GLN A 482 12.79 13.16 18.70
N ARG A 483 12.64 13.09 17.39
CA ARG A 483 11.53 13.71 16.65
C ARG A 483 10.33 12.80 16.53
N ASN A 484 10.54 11.48 16.52
CA ASN A 484 9.49 10.46 16.39
C ASN A 484 9.37 9.57 17.63
N TYR A 485 9.66 10.10 18.82
CA TYR A 485 9.61 9.32 20.06
C TYR A 485 8.20 8.81 20.43
N LEU A 486 7.15 9.43 19.90
CA LEU A 486 5.76 8.98 20.05
C LEU A 486 5.31 8.02 18.94
N LEU A 487 6.17 7.67 17.99
CA LEU A 487 5.85 6.82 16.84
C LEU A 487 4.56 7.25 16.10
N GLN A 488 4.39 8.55 15.90
CA GLN A 488 3.19 9.12 15.27
C GLN A 488 3.44 9.67 13.88
N THR A 489 4.71 9.78 13.46
CA THR A 489 5.03 10.35 12.16
C THR A 489 4.77 9.33 11.06
N PRO A 490 3.88 9.62 10.10
CA PRO A 490 3.58 8.73 9.00
C PRO A 490 4.70 8.78 7.95
N CYS A 491 5.66 7.87 8.04
CA CYS A 491 6.89 7.86 7.23
C CYS A 491 7.16 6.52 6.52
N ILE A 492 6.23 5.57 6.60
CA ILE A 492 6.20 4.38 5.75
C ILE A 492 5.09 4.55 4.71
N LEU A 493 5.45 4.46 3.46
CA LEU A 493 4.49 4.26 2.38
C LEU A 493 4.16 2.78 2.25
N GLU A 494 2.89 2.45 2.37
CA GLU A 494 2.34 1.14 2.02
C GLU A 494 1.38 1.27 0.85
N VAL A 495 1.51 0.39 -0.16
CA VAL A 495 0.55 0.30 -1.26
C VAL A 495 0.03 -1.14 -1.35
N SER A 496 -1.24 -1.31 -1.06
CA SER A 496 -1.90 -2.62 -1.00
C SER A 496 -3.39 -2.49 -1.27
N PRO A 497 -4.07 -3.53 -1.79
CA PRO A 497 -5.52 -3.48 -1.88
C PRO A 497 -6.13 -3.40 -0.47
N LYS A 498 -7.25 -2.68 -0.34
CA LYS A 498 -7.98 -2.60 0.93
C LYS A 498 -8.46 -3.97 1.40
N MET A 499 -8.80 -4.83 0.45
CA MET A 499 -9.29 -6.19 0.67
C MET A 499 -8.92 -7.08 -0.50
N GLY A 500 -8.61 -8.32 -0.22
CA GLY A 500 -8.28 -9.30 -1.23
C GLY A 500 -6.87 -9.15 -1.83
N PRO A 501 -6.65 -9.63 -3.03
CA PRO A 501 -7.59 -10.06 -4.08
C PRO A 501 -8.23 -11.44 -3.91
N ASP A 502 -7.70 -12.31 -3.07
CA ASP A 502 -8.16 -13.69 -2.83
C ASP A 502 -8.36 -14.49 -4.14
N GLN A 503 -7.33 -14.50 -4.98
CA GLN A 503 -7.35 -15.11 -6.31
C GLN A 503 -6.60 -16.44 -6.35
N ALA A 504 -7.28 -17.48 -6.84
CA ALA A 504 -6.63 -18.73 -7.16
C ALA A 504 -5.82 -18.62 -8.46
N VAL A 505 -4.55 -19.02 -8.39
CA VAL A 505 -3.65 -19.10 -9.55
C VAL A 505 -3.44 -20.57 -9.87
N PRO A 506 -4.02 -21.07 -10.96
CA PRO A 506 -3.89 -22.48 -11.30
C PRO A 506 -2.44 -22.87 -11.60
N SER A 507 -2.16 -24.17 -11.65
CA SER A 507 -0.89 -24.68 -12.20
C SER A 507 -0.63 -24.04 -13.57
N GLN A 508 0.61 -23.55 -13.80
CA GLN A 508 1.04 -22.80 -14.99
C GLN A 508 0.30 -21.47 -15.22
N GLY A 509 -0.49 -21.01 -14.24
CA GLY A 509 -1.20 -19.74 -14.28
C GLY A 509 -0.33 -18.55 -13.86
N THR A 510 -0.88 -17.36 -14.07
CA THR A 510 -0.23 -16.09 -13.69
C THR A 510 -1.25 -15.18 -13.04
N PHE A 511 -0.88 -14.62 -11.90
CA PHE A 511 -1.56 -13.51 -11.26
C PHE A 511 -0.81 -12.21 -11.59
N ARG A 512 -1.53 -11.10 -11.76
CA ARG A 512 -0.98 -9.76 -11.98
C ARG A 512 -1.51 -8.79 -10.93
N SER A 513 -0.59 -8.03 -10.31
CA SER A 513 -0.99 -6.92 -9.44
C SER A 513 -1.50 -5.73 -10.27
N PHE A 514 -2.12 -4.76 -9.61
CA PHE A 514 -2.24 -3.42 -10.18
C PHE A 514 -0.84 -2.76 -10.28
N SER A 515 -0.78 -1.58 -10.92
CA SER A 515 0.43 -0.76 -10.97
C SER A 515 0.33 0.39 -9.97
N VAL A 516 1.46 0.77 -9.36
CA VAL A 516 1.64 2.02 -8.62
C VAL A 516 2.54 2.96 -9.41
N TYR A 517 2.20 4.24 -9.38
CA TYR A 517 2.91 5.33 -10.02
C TYR A 517 3.43 6.28 -8.94
N GLU A 518 4.72 6.55 -8.97
CA GLU A 518 5.45 7.37 -8.00
C GLU A 518 6.05 8.57 -8.72
N MET A 519 5.67 9.78 -8.29
CA MET A 519 6.14 11.03 -8.90
C MET A 519 6.58 12.02 -7.82
N PRO A 520 7.89 12.17 -7.57
CA PRO A 520 8.37 13.21 -6.67
C PRO A 520 8.03 14.60 -7.19
N PHE A 521 7.62 15.49 -6.29
CA PHE A 521 7.42 16.90 -6.59
C PHE A 521 8.67 17.71 -6.26
N ASP A 522 8.95 18.75 -7.05
CA ASP A 522 10.07 19.67 -6.81
C ASP A 522 9.68 20.89 -5.95
N SER A 523 8.42 20.99 -5.58
CA SER A 523 7.87 22.12 -4.82
C SER A 523 6.66 21.68 -3.99
N TYR A 524 6.38 22.40 -2.91
CA TYR A 524 5.12 22.28 -2.15
C TYR A 524 4.03 23.23 -2.67
N ASP A 525 4.35 24.03 -3.69
CA ASP A 525 3.38 24.93 -4.32
C ASP A 525 2.24 24.15 -5.00
N ARG A 526 1.00 24.48 -4.64
CA ARG A 526 -0.20 23.78 -5.09
C ARG A 526 -0.36 23.80 -6.62
N GLU A 527 -0.14 24.98 -7.22
CA GLU A 527 -0.29 25.18 -8.65
C GLU A 527 0.76 24.38 -9.42
N ARG A 528 2.00 24.37 -8.92
CA ARG A 528 3.06 23.58 -9.53
C ARG A 528 2.81 22.08 -9.42
N LYS A 529 2.36 21.58 -8.26
CA LYS A 529 1.94 20.18 -8.08
C LYS A 529 0.82 19.79 -9.06
N GLY A 530 -0.19 20.63 -9.22
CA GLY A 530 -1.26 20.41 -10.18
C GLY A 530 -0.78 20.33 -11.63
N LEU A 531 0.21 21.16 -12.02
CA LEU A 531 0.84 21.08 -13.33
C LEU A 531 1.62 19.76 -13.52
N PHE A 532 2.31 19.27 -12.50
CA PHE A 532 2.98 17.97 -12.50
C PHE A 532 1.98 16.83 -12.74
N THR A 533 0.95 16.75 -11.92
CA THR A 533 -0.08 15.70 -12.00
C THR A 533 -0.79 15.73 -13.35
N ARG A 534 -1.15 16.92 -13.82
CA ARG A 534 -1.75 17.09 -15.15
C ARG A 534 -0.83 16.60 -16.28
N LYS A 535 0.47 16.91 -16.20
CA LYS A 535 1.43 16.46 -17.21
C LYS A 535 1.67 14.96 -17.15
N MET A 536 1.66 14.38 -15.96
CA MET A 536 1.70 12.94 -15.77
C MET A 536 0.54 12.26 -16.51
N TYR A 537 -0.70 12.65 -16.25
CA TYR A 537 -1.86 12.07 -16.93
C TYR A 537 -1.80 12.26 -18.44
N ARG A 538 -1.50 13.46 -18.92
CA ARG A 538 -1.39 13.73 -20.37
C ARG A 538 -0.32 12.90 -21.06
N THR A 539 0.67 12.41 -20.33
CA THR A 539 1.76 11.58 -20.87
C THR A 539 1.41 10.10 -20.78
N ILE A 540 1.00 9.62 -19.61
CA ILE A 540 0.73 8.19 -19.37
C ILE A 540 -0.65 7.78 -19.90
N ALA A 541 -1.63 8.66 -19.77
CA ALA A 541 -3.03 8.46 -20.12
C ALA A 541 -3.48 9.51 -21.16
N PRO A 542 -2.93 9.50 -22.39
CA PRO A 542 -3.17 10.56 -23.38
C PRO A 542 -4.64 10.68 -23.83
N TRP A 543 -5.48 9.67 -23.65
CA TRP A 543 -6.93 9.73 -23.83
C TRP A 543 -7.57 10.80 -22.95
N THR A 544 -6.98 11.16 -21.81
CA THR A 544 -7.47 12.25 -20.95
C THR A 544 -7.40 13.63 -21.61
N THR A 545 -6.68 13.76 -22.73
CA THR A 545 -6.62 14.99 -23.53
C THR A 545 -7.78 15.11 -24.53
N GLU A 546 -8.62 14.09 -24.66
CA GLU A 546 -9.83 14.18 -25.48
C GLU A 546 -10.81 15.19 -24.86
N ASN A 547 -11.33 16.08 -25.66
CA ASN A 547 -12.18 17.16 -25.19
C ASN A 547 -13.26 17.59 -26.21
N PRO A 548 -14.18 16.68 -26.59
CA PRO A 548 -15.27 17.03 -27.48
C PRO A 548 -16.23 18.03 -26.84
N ILE A 549 -16.78 18.94 -27.61
CA ILE A 549 -17.91 19.77 -27.20
C ILE A 549 -19.20 18.97 -27.43
N PHE A 550 -19.92 18.66 -26.36
CA PHE A 550 -21.10 17.82 -26.46
C PHE A 550 -22.36 18.45 -25.85
N MET A 551 -23.49 17.99 -26.32
CA MET A 551 -24.80 18.29 -25.79
C MET A 551 -25.46 17.05 -25.22
N HIS A 552 -26.06 17.17 -24.03
CA HIS A 552 -26.97 16.14 -23.51
C HIS A 552 -28.38 16.33 -24.08
N LEU A 553 -28.97 15.21 -24.49
CA LEU A 553 -30.33 15.19 -25.02
C LEU A 553 -31.16 14.15 -24.24
N THR A 554 -32.28 14.61 -23.65
CA THR A 554 -33.18 13.77 -22.83
C THR A 554 -34.37 13.23 -23.63
N SER A 555 -34.18 12.94 -24.92
CA SER A 555 -35.21 12.41 -25.79
C SER A 555 -34.67 11.43 -26.81
N THR A 556 -35.44 10.40 -27.12
CA THR A 556 -35.21 9.46 -28.23
C THR A 556 -36.31 9.56 -29.31
N ASN A 557 -37.12 10.62 -29.26
CA ASN A 557 -38.09 10.89 -30.35
C ASN A 557 -37.30 11.25 -31.62
N PRO A 558 -37.56 10.59 -32.77
CA PRO A 558 -36.76 10.79 -33.98
C PRO A 558 -36.73 12.25 -34.47
N GLU A 559 -37.85 12.93 -34.48
CA GLU A 559 -37.91 14.33 -34.91
C GLU A 559 -37.06 15.24 -34.03
N THR A 560 -37.13 15.04 -32.71
CA THR A 560 -36.31 15.79 -31.74
C THR A 560 -34.83 15.49 -31.91
N VAL A 561 -34.43 14.21 -32.10
CA VAL A 561 -33.05 13.81 -32.28
C VAL A 561 -32.47 14.38 -33.56
N TYR A 562 -33.15 14.26 -34.70
CA TYR A 562 -32.65 14.81 -35.96
C TYR A 562 -32.54 16.33 -35.92
N ARG A 563 -33.52 17.04 -35.34
CA ARG A 563 -33.41 18.48 -35.13
C ARG A 563 -32.22 18.86 -34.23
N ALA A 564 -31.98 18.14 -33.15
CA ALA A 564 -30.86 18.39 -32.28
C ALA A 564 -29.52 18.15 -33.00
N ILE A 565 -29.41 17.12 -33.84
CA ILE A 565 -28.23 16.88 -34.67
C ILE A 565 -27.97 18.06 -35.62
N ASP A 566 -29.03 18.56 -36.28
CA ASP A 566 -28.90 19.71 -37.17
C ASP A 566 -28.46 20.96 -36.44
N GLN A 567 -29.08 21.27 -35.29
CA GLN A 567 -28.67 22.39 -34.45
C GLN A 567 -27.23 22.27 -33.94
N CYS A 568 -26.79 21.08 -33.51
CA CYS A 568 -25.42 20.85 -33.09
C CYS A 568 -24.42 21.09 -34.23
N ALA A 569 -24.72 20.62 -35.43
CA ALA A 569 -23.91 20.84 -36.60
C ALA A 569 -23.78 22.32 -36.97
N GLU A 570 -24.87 23.08 -36.87
CA GLU A 570 -24.90 24.51 -37.14
C GLU A 570 -24.14 25.34 -36.09
N THR A 571 -24.14 24.91 -34.84
CA THR A 571 -23.56 25.65 -33.71
C THR A 571 -22.18 25.20 -33.31
N GLY A 572 -21.60 24.18 -33.97
CA GLY A 572 -20.22 23.71 -33.74
C GLY A 572 -20.07 22.74 -32.59
N TYR A 573 -21.14 22.09 -32.13
CA TYR A 573 -21.03 20.93 -31.28
C TYR A 573 -20.41 19.75 -32.04
N GLU A 574 -19.78 18.84 -31.32
CA GLU A 574 -19.07 17.70 -31.91
C GLU A 574 -19.73 16.36 -31.58
N MET A 575 -20.57 16.36 -30.52
CA MET A 575 -21.18 15.14 -29.99
C MET A 575 -22.54 15.41 -29.36
N ILE A 576 -23.45 14.43 -29.43
CA ILE A 576 -24.69 14.38 -28.66
C ILE A 576 -24.69 13.12 -27.81
N ILE A 577 -24.96 13.27 -26.52
CA ILE A 577 -25.14 12.15 -25.59
C ILE A 577 -26.63 12.02 -25.28
N LEU A 578 -27.20 10.87 -25.62
CA LEU A 578 -28.55 10.51 -25.17
C LEU A 578 -28.47 10.15 -23.69
N SER A 579 -28.82 11.13 -22.86
CA SER A 579 -28.53 11.16 -21.43
C SER A 579 -29.57 10.41 -20.59
N PHE A 580 -29.36 10.42 -19.27
CA PHE A 580 -30.37 9.93 -18.32
C PHE A 580 -31.75 10.53 -18.59
N GLY A 581 -32.81 9.70 -18.54
CA GLY A 581 -34.16 10.13 -18.81
C GLY A 581 -34.53 10.24 -20.28
N SER A 582 -33.61 10.02 -21.24
CA SER A 582 -33.92 10.04 -22.68
C SER A 582 -34.81 8.88 -23.12
N GLY A 583 -34.88 7.80 -22.36
CA GLY A 583 -35.55 6.56 -22.71
C GLY A 583 -34.72 5.63 -23.61
N LEU A 584 -33.42 5.92 -23.79
CA LEU A 584 -32.51 4.98 -24.43
C LEU A 584 -32.27 3.76 -23.51
N ASN A 585 -32.30 2.56 -24.08
CA ASN A 585 -31.90 1.33 -23.43
C ASN A 585 -30.78 0.66 -24.22
N ALA A 586 -29.53 0.81 -23.74
CA ALA A 586 -28.37 0.20 -24.38
C ALA A 586 -28.24 -1.32 -24.08
N GLU A 587 -29.05 -1.84 -23.16
CA GLU A 587 -29.12 -3.27 -22.84
C GLU A 587 -30.09 -4.04 -23.75
N ASP A 588 -30.91 -3.32 -24.51
CA ASP A 588 -31.78 -3.92 -25.57
C ASP A 588 -30.98 -4.02 -26.87
N ILE A 589 -30.52 -5.21 -27.18
CA ILE A 589 -29.75 -5.53 -28.39
C ILE A 589 -30.61 -6.12 -29.51
N SER A 590 -31.94 -5.98 -29.43
CA SER A 590 -32.87 -6.35 -30.51
C SER A 590 -32.55 -5.61 -31.81
N ASP A 591 -32.81 -6.25 -32.94
CA ASP A 591 -32.53 -5.65 -34.26
C ASP A 591 -33.32 -4.33 -34.48
N ALA A 592 -34.52 -4.23 -33.93
CA ALA A 592 -35.31 -2.99 -34.00
C ALA A 592 -34.66 -1.83 -33.22
N ASN A 593 -34.20 -2.10 -31.98
CA ASN A 593 -33.55 -1.09 -31.17
C ASN A 593 -32.19 -0.68 -31.78
N ILE A 594 -31.39 -1.64 -32.22
CA ILE A 594 -30.12 -1.39 -32.92
C ILE A 594 -30.36 -0.55 -34.19
N ALA A 595 -31.31 -0.93 -35.03
CA ALA A 595 -31.61 -0.20 -36.27
C ALA A 595 -32.02 1.26 -36.02
N LYS A 596 -32.85 1.50 -35.00
CA LYS A 596 -33.25 2.84 -34.57
C LYS A 596 -32.03 3.72 -34.26
N TYR A 597 -31.20 3.28 -33.36
CA TYR A 597 -30.05 4.10 -32.92
C TYR A 597 -28.96 4.18 -33.97
N LYS A 598 -28.78 3.13 -34.76
CA LYS A 598 -27.84 3.17 -35.91
C LYS A 598 -28.30 4.26 -36.92
N ALA A 599 -29.57 4.41 -37.19
CA ALA A 599 -30.07 5.46 -38.08
C ALA A 599 -29.73 6.86 -37.54
N PHE A 600 -29.82 7.09 -36.24
CA PHE A 600 -29.41 8.37 -35.64
C PHE A 600 -27.91 8.59 -35.78
N VAL A 601 -27.09 7.54 -35.48
CA VAL A 601 -25.65 7.61 -35.61
C VAL A 601 -25.21 7.89 -37.05
N ASP A 602 -25.78 7.21 -38.01
CA ASP A 602 -25.46 7.40 -39.44
C ASP A 602 -25.80 8.82 -39.90
N TYR A 603 -27.00 9.36 -39.50
CA TYR A 603 -27.38 10.71 -39.80
C TYR A 603 -26.45 11.76 -39.16
N ALA A 604 -26.15 11.60 -37.86
CA ALA A 604 -25.25 12.49 -37.13
C ALA A 604 -23.85 12.51 -37.73
N ARG A 605 -23.33 11.34 -38.07
CA ARG A 605 -21.99 11.21 -38.67
C ARG A 605 -21.86 11.87 -40.02
N ASN A 606 -22.94 11.82 -40.85
CA ASN A 606 -22.97 12.55 -42.13
C ASN A 606 -22.89 14.07 -41.95
N LYS A 607 -23.19 14.56 -40.75
CA LYS A 607 -23.10 15.99 -40.39
C LYS A 607 -21.85 16.31 -39.51
N GLY A 608 -20.97 15.33 -39.31
CA GLY A 608 -19.76 15.51 -38.51
C GLY A 608 -19.97 15.42 -37.00
N ILE A 609 -21.16 14.99 -36.54
CA ILE A 609 -21.54 14.83 -35.13
C ILE A 609 -21.43 13.37 -34.75
N GLU A 610 -20.83 13.07 -33.60
CA GLU A 610 -20.84 11.74 -33.01
C GLU A 610 -22.00 11.59 -32.01
N MET A 611 -22.47 10.36 -31.81
CA MET A 611 -23.52 10.04 -30.86
C MET A 611 -22.99 9.21 -29.71
N GLY A 612 -23.47 9.48 -28.50
CA GLY A 612 -23.20 8.73 -27.29
C GLY A 612 -24.47 8.34 -26.55
N CYS A 613 -24.31 7.47 -25.55
CA CYS A 613 -25.41 7.07 -24.70
C CYS A 613 -25.01 6.95 -23.24
N TYR A 614 -26.00 7.12 -22.38
CA TYR A 614 -25.95 6.90 -20.96
C TYR A 614 -26.46 5.50 -20.60
N SER A 615 -25.80 4.87 -19.62
CA SER A 615 -26.29 3.67 -18.96
C SER A 615 -26.01 3.73 -17.47
N LEU A 616 -26.96 3.36 -16.64
CA LEU A 616 -26.80 3.31 -15.19
C LEU A 616 -26.26 1.93 -14.79
N LEU A 617 -25.00 1.91 -14.32
CA LEU A 617 -24.32 0.67 -13.95
C LEU A 617 -24.72 0.19 -12.55
N ALA A 618 -24.83 1.09 -11.59
CA ALA A 618 -25.20 0.82 -10.20
C ALA A 618 -26.35 1.74 -9.76
N SER A 619 -26.66 1.80 -8.48
CA SER A 619 -27.75 2.62 -7.91
C SER A 619 -29.12 2.28 -8.49
N ARG A 620 -29.35 1.03 -8.85
CA ARG A 620 -30.62 0.53 -9.38
C ARG A 620 -30.91 -0.90 -8.93
N TRP A 621 -32.16 -1.21 -8.79
CA TRP A 621 -32.60 -2.58 -8.54
C TRP A 621 -32.83 -3.31 -9.87
N ILE A 622 -32.26 -4.51 -10.00
CA ILE A 622 -32.49 -5.43 -11.13
C ILE A 622 -33.34 -6.61 -10.65
N SER A 623 -32.81 -7.38 -9.73
CA SER A 623 -33.53 -8.43 -9.01
C SER A 623 -32.83 -8.69 -7.68
N ASP A 624 -33.51 -9.39 -6.81
CA ASP A 624 -33.00 -9.75 -5.50
C ASP A 624 -31.80 -10.73 -5.56
N GLU A 625 -31.74 -11.56 -6.60
CA GLU A 625 -30.72 -12.57 -6.79
C GLU A 625 -29.37 -12.00 -7.23
N VAL A 626 -29.38 -10.84 -7.89
CA VAL A 626 -28.17 -10.22 -8.44
C VAL A 626 -27.68 -9.03 -7.62
N ASP A 627 -28.47 -8.56 -6.65
CA ASP A 627 -28.06 -7.44 -5.80
C ASP A 627 -26.91 -7.84 -4.88
N VAL A 628 -26.02 -6.90 -4.56
CA VAL A 628 -24.90 -7.15 -3.64
C VAL A 628 -25.43 -7.43 -2.23
N ILE A 629 -24.67 -8.23 -1.47
CA ILE A 629 -24.91 -8.43 -0.06
C ILE A 629 -23.97 -7.52 0.73
N ASN A 630 -24.55 -6.60 1.49
CA ASN A 630 -23.81 -5.65 2.30
C ASN A 630 -23.08 -6.38 3.44
N PRO A 631 -21.74 -6.29 3.52
CA PRO A 631 -20.95 -7.04 4.50
C PRO A 631 -21.21 -6.63 5.95
N LYS A 632 -21.70 -5.41 6.21
CA LYS A 632 -22.00 -4.94 7.58
C LYS A 632 -23.34 -5.42 8.09
N THR A 633 -24.33 -5.54 7.21
CA THR A 633 -25.71 -5.85 7.61
C THR A 633 -26.14 -7.27 7.27
N GLY A 634 -25.39 -7.94 6.36
CA GLY A 634 -25.80 -9.22 5.79
C GLY A 634 -27.04 -9.18 4.91
N LYS A 635 -27.54 -7.97 4.60
CA LYS A 635 -28.75 -7.75 3.79
C LYS A 635 -28.35 -7.30 2.39
N ARG A 636 -29.30 -7.41 1.47
CA ARG A 636 -29.19 -6.88 0.10
C ARG A 636 -29.01 -5.36 0.11
N GLY A 637 -28.36 -4.87 -0.95
CA GLY A 637 -28.10 -3.47 -1.17
C GLY A 637 -26.65 -3.06 -0.91
N GLY A 638 -26.16 -2.10 -1.70
CA GLY A 638 -24.84 -1.52 -1.57
C GLY A 638 -24.67 -0.68 -0.31
N MET A 639 -23.42 -0.41 0.03
CA MET A 639 -23.10 0.42 1.19
C MET A 639 -23.34 1.91 0.93
N THR A 640 -23.31 2.34 -0.32
CA THR A 640 -23.34 3.75 -0.71
C THR A 640 -24.67 4.17 -1.30
N PHE A 641 -25.23 3.43 -2.25
CA PHE A 641 -26.37 3.87 -3.08
C PHE A 641 -27.63 3.00 -2.95
N GLY A 642 -27.74 2.16 -1.95
CA GLY A 642 -28.87 1.24 -1.83
C GLY A 642 -28.77 0.05 -2.78
N SER A 643 -29.78 -0.23 -3.59
CA SER A 643 -29.69 -1.33 -4.56
C SER A 643 -28.52 -1.16 -5.51
N SER A 644 -27.68 -2.18 -5.61
CA SER A 644 -26.47 -2.19 -6.42
C SER A 644 -26.25 -3.60 -6.99
N PRO A 645 -26.53 -3.83 -8.27
CA PRO A 645 -26.34 -5.15 -8.85
C PRO A 645 -24.88 -5.52 -8.88
N CYS A 646 -24.56 -6.75 -8.44
CA CYS A 646 -23.20 -7.26 -8.43
C CYS A 646 -22.71 -7.49 -9.86
N LEU A 647 -21.60 -6.86 -10.22
CA LEU A 647 -21.00 -7.00 -11.57
C LEU A 647 -20.42 -8.40 -11.82
N CYS A 648 -20.25 -9.20 -10.76
CA CYS A 648 -19.85 -10.59 -10.82
C CYS A 648 -21.03 -11.58 -10.71
N SER A 649 -22.26 -11.12 -10.90
CA SER A 649 -23.43 -11.96 -11.16
C SER A 649 -23.55 -12.29 -12.64
N ASP A 650 -24.40 -13.24 -13.00
CA ASP A 650 -24.74 -13.54 -14.41
C ASP A 650 -25.29 -12.30 -15.13
N TRP A 651 -26.09 -11.49 -14.44
CA TRP A 651 -26.57 -10.22 -15.00
C TRP A 651 -25.40 -9.28 -15.36
N GLY A 652 -24.38 -9.15 -14.50
CA GLY A 652 -23.26 -8.27 -14.77
C GLY A 652 -22.50 -8.68 -16.04
N TYR A 653 -22.25 -9.97 -16.20
CA TYR A 653 -21.59 -10.50 -17.40
C TYR A 653 -22.43 -10.30 -18.66
N GLU A 654 -23.74 -10.52 -18.57
CA GLU A 654 -24.68 -10.24 -19.66
C GLU A 654 -24.77 -8.74 -19.99
N TYR A 655 -24.78 -7.88 -18.98
CA TYR A 655 -24.75 -6.43 -19.15
C TYR A 655 -23.54 -5.98 -19.97
N PHE A 656 -22.33 -6.38 -19.60
CA PHE A 656 -21.12 -6.02 -20.34
C PHE A 656 -21.12 -6.55 -21.77
N HIS A 657 -21.64 -7.74 -21.99
CA HIS A 657 -21.83 -8.29 -23.32
C HIS A 657 -22.82 -7.44 -24.17
N LYS A 658 -23.95 -7.08 -23.59
CA LYS A 658 -24.98 -6.25 -24.26
C LYS A 658 -24.44 -4.87 -24.61
N ILE A 659 -23.76 -4.21 -23.68
CA ILE A 659 -23.15 -2.90 -23.92
C ILE A 659 -22.14 -2.97 -25.08
N LYS A 660 -21.19 -3.90 -25.02
CA LYS A 660 -20.21 -4.09 -26.12
C LYS A 660 -20.91 -4.36 -27.47
N THR A 661 -21.97 -5.16 -27.48
CA THR A 661 -22.74 -5.47 -28.68
C THR A 661 -23.49 -4.27 -29.22
N PHE A 662 -24.14 -3.50 -28.34
CA PHE A 662 -24.83 -2.28 -28.69
C PHE A 662 -23.92 -1.28 -29.37
N PHE A 663 -22.77 -0.98 -28.78
CA PHE A 663 -21.77 -0.07 -29.34
C PHE A 663 -21.22 -0.56 -30.68
N LYS A 664 -20.90 -1.84 -30.80
CA LYS A 664 -20.42 -2.44 -32.06
C LYS A 664 -21.43 -2.30 -33.20
N LYS A 665 -22.72 -2.58 -32.93
CA LYS A 665 -23.75 -2.61 -33.94
C LYS A 665 -24.28 -1.21 -34.29
N THR A 666 -24.40 -0.30 -33.31
CA THR A 666 -24.90 1.08 -33.54
C THR A 666 -23.83 2.02 -34.06
N GLY A 667 -22.56 1.79 -33.66
CA GLY A 667 -21.46 2.68 -33.97
C GLY A 667 -21.35 3.90 -33.06
N MET A 668 -22.07 3.97 -31.94
CA MET A 668 -21.91 5.07 -30.97
C MET A 668 -20.47 5.23 -30.49
N ARG A 669 -20.10 6.45 -30.14
CA ARG A 669 -18.71 6.86 -29.82
C ARG A 669 -18.53 7.49 -28.45
N CYS A 670 -19.56 7.52 -27.61
CA CYS A 670 -19.43 7.93 -26.21
C CYS A 670 -20.26 7.03 -25.32
N PHE A 671 -19.61 6.56 -24.27
CA PHE A 671 -20.25 5.86 -23.16
C PHE A 671 -20.22 6.74 -21.93
N GLU A 672 -21.40 7.08 -21.45
CA GLU A 672 -21.60 7.80 -20.21
C GLU A 672 -22.31 6.88 -19.22
N HIS A 673 -21.81 6.78 -18.02
CA HIS A 673 -22.49 6.04 -16.96
C HIS A 673 -22.28 6.67 -15.59
N ASP A 674 -23.11 6.27 -14.65
CA ASP A 674 -23.17 6.81 -13.31
C ASP A 674 -23.38 5.68 -12.30
N GLY A 675 -22.97 5.91 -11.06
CA GLY A 675 -23.12 4.98 -9.96
C GLY A 675 -21.86 4.69 -9.18
N SER A 676 -21.92 3.66 -8.37
CA SER A 676 -20.79 3.19 -7.57
C SER A 676 -19.86 2.32 -8.41
N TYR A 677 -18.72 2.83 -8.75
CA TYR A 677 -17.72 2.15 -9.56
C TYR A 677 -16.53 1.75 -8.68
N PRO A 678 -16.01 0.58 -8.81
CA PRO A 678 -16.22 -0.58 -9.66
C PRO A 678 -17.29 -1.57 -9.16
N GLY A 679 -18.27 -1.14 -8.43
CA GLY A 679 -19.27 -1.91 -7.73
C GLY A 679 -19.06 -1.92 -6.22
N ASP A 680 -20.14 -2.13 -5.46
CA ASP A 680 -20.07 -2.27 -4.01
C ASP A 680 -19.43 -3.59 -3.59
N PHE A 681 -18.82 -3.64 -2.40
CA PHE A 681 -18.39 -4.89 -1.80
C PHE A 681 -19.57 -5.85 -1.66
N CYS A 682 -19.39 -7.11 -2.06
CA CYS A 682 -20.42 -8.11 -2.05
C CYS A 682 -20.04 -9.32 -1.18
N ALA A 683 -20.77 -9.55 -0.10
CA ALA A 683 -20.57 -10.71 0.76
C ALA A 683 -21.35 -11.95 0.30
N SER A 684 -21.96 -11.93 -0.88
CA SER A 684 -22.63 -13.08 -1.48
C SER A 684 -21.64 -14.23 -1.71
N THR A 685 -22.08 -15.46 -1.47
CA THR A 685 -21.34 -16.69 -1.81
C THR A 685 -22.04 -17.50 -2.89
N VAL A 686 -23.09 -16.91 -3.50
CA VAL A 686 -23.90 -17.58 -4.54
C VAL A 686 -23.77 -16.92 -5.92
N HIS A 687 -23.15 -15.76 -6.01
CA HIS A 687 -22.83 -15.16 -7.29
C HIS A 687 -21.69 -15.94 -7.98
N PRO A 688 -21.85 -16.30 -9.27
CA PRO A 688 -20.98 -17.32 -9.88
C PRO A 688 -19.54 -16.87 -10.17
N HIS A 689 -19.27 -15.55 -10.19
CA HIS A 689 -17.99 -15.02 -10.64
C HIS A 689 -17.17 -14.35 -9.53
N HIS A 690 -17.51 -14.62 -8.26
CA HIS A 690 -16.66 -14.38 -7.08
C HIS A 690 -17.02 -15.39 -5.97
N LYS A 691 -16.07 -15.67 -5.07
CA LYS A 691 -16.23 -16.63 -3.99
C LYS A 691 -16.94 -16.05 -2.77
N GLY A 692 -16.80 -14.74 -2.55
CA GLY A 692 -17.35 -14.05 -1.40
C GLY A 692 -16.83 -12.62 -1.27
N LEU A 693 -16.81 -12.11 -0.03
CA LEU A 693 -16.44 -10.73 0.24
C LEU A 693 -15.02 -10.37 -0.25
N LYS A 694 -14.05 -11.26 0.02
CA LYS A 694 -12.62 -10.95 -0.17
C LYS A 694 -12.22 -10.74 -1.61
N ASP A 695 -12.80 -11.46 -2.54
CA ASP A 695 -12.50 -11.37 -3.98
C ASP A 695 -13.51 -10.54 -4.77
N SER A 696 -14.63 -10.16 -4.16
CA SER A 696 -15.74 -9.49 -4.86
C SER A 696 -15.33 -8.17 -5.53
N GLN A 697 -14.61 -7.31 -4.78
CA GLN A 697 -14.20 -6.00 -5.28
C GLN A 697 -13.17 -6.13 -6.40
N TRP A 698 -12.20 -7.04 -6.24
CA TRP A 698 -11.17 -7.30 -7.24
C TRP A 698 -11.79 -7.74 -8.57
N ASN A 699 -12.69 -8.72 -8.52
CA ASN A 699 -13.32 -9.26 -9.71
C ASN A 699 -14.24 -8.25 -10.40
N GLN A 700 -15.03 -7.47 -9.65
CA GLN A 700 -15.86 -6.41 -10.20
C GLN A 700 -15.03 -5.30 -10.86
N PHE A 701 -13.96 -4.87 -10.22
CA PHE A 701 -13.03 -3.88 -10.78
C PHE A 701 -12.46 -4.33 -12.12
N HIS A 702 -12.01 -5.58 -12.21
CA HIS A 702 -11.47 -6.12 -13.47
C HIS A 702 -12.51 -6.14 -14.59
N LYS A 703 -13.77 -6.40 -14.28
CA LYS A 703 -14.85 -6.33 -15.28
C LYS A 703 -15.08 -4.93 -15.82
N VAL A 704 -15.06 -3.93 -14.95
CA VAL A 704 -15.20 -2.52 -15.36
C VAL A 704 -14.00 -2.07 -16.19
N THR A 705 -12.78 -2.34 -15.73
CA THR A 705 -11.57 -1.94 -16.45
C THR A 705 -11.42 -2.66 -17.79
N GLU A 706 -11.83 -3.93 -17.89
CA GLU A 706 -11.91 -4.64 -19.17
C GLU A 706 -12.86 -3.96 -20.16
N LEU A 707 -14.00 -3.45 -19.68
CA LEU A 707 -14.91 -2.67 -20.51
C LEU A 707 -14.26 -1.36 -20.96
N TYR A 708 -13.62 -0.62 -20.04
CA TYR A 708 -13.01 0.67 -20.35
C TYR A 708 -11.85 0.53 -21.35
N HIS A 709 -10.98 -0.44 -21.17
CA HIS A 709 -9.90 -0.74 -22.12
C HIS A 709 -10.47 -1.07 -23.49
N TRP A 710 -11.51 -1.91 -23.55
CA TRP A 710 -12.19 -2.21 -24.81
C TRP A 710 -12.80 -0.96 -25.45
N MET A 711 -13.40 -0.06 -24.68
CA MET A 711 -13.94 1.20 -25.18
C MET A 711 -12.84 2.07 -25.79
N CYS A 712 -11.72 2.26 -25.07
CA CYS A 712 -10.56 3.02 -25.54
C CYS A 712 -9.96 2.42 -26.83
N GLU A 713 -9.83 1.10 -26.89
CA GLU A 713 -9.33 0.37 -28.07
C GLU A 713 -10.24 0.54 -29.30
N ASN A 714 -11.54 0.76 -29.08
CA ASN A 714 -12.51 0.97 -30.14
C ASN A 714 -12.83 2.46 -30.41
N GLY A 715 -12.09 3.39 -29.81
CA GLY A 715 -12.26 4.82 -29.99
C GLY A 715 -13.60 5.37 -29.46
N ILE A 716 -14.06 4.78 -28.36
CA ILE A 716 -15.27 5.21 -27.66
C ILE A 716 -14.84 6.09 -26.49
N TYR A 717 -15.29 7.33 -26.48
CA TYR A 717 -15.03 8.30 -25.43
C TYR A 717 -15.74 7.90 -24.14
N LEU A 718 -15.01 7.88 -23.02
CA LEU A 718 -15.55 7.53 -21.70
C LEU A 718 -15.85 8.80 -20.91
N ASN A 719 -17.13 9.15 -20.79
CA ASN A 719 -17.59 10.25 -19.96
C ASN A 719 -18.14 9.70 -18.62
N VAL A 720 -17.24 9.52 -17.65
CA VAL A 720 -17.56 8.95 -16.34
C VAL A 720 -17.23 9.93 -15.22
N PRO A 721 -17.94 9.90 -14.08
CA PRO A 721 -17.77 10.89 -13.02
C PRO A 721 -16.55 10.64 -12.12
N ASP A 722 -15.87 9.51 -12.26
CA ASP A 722 -14.86 9.05 -11.33
C ASP A 722 -13.42 9.05 -11.87
N PHE A 723 -12.43 8.95 -10.97
CA PHE A 723 -11.00 9.07 -11.25
C PHE A 723 -10.38 7.79 -11.84
N TYR A 724 -10.86 7.32 -12.99
CA TYR A 724 -10.30 6.17 -13.69
C TYR A 724 -9.36 6.56 -14.84
N PHE A 725 -8.61 7.64 -14.69
CA PHE A 725 -7.74 8.16 -15.75
C PHE A 725 -6.76 7.14 -16.27
N LEU A 726 -6.14 6.39 -15.37
CA LEU A 726 -5.17 5.35 -15.74
C LEU A 726 -5.81 4.12 -16.40
N ASN A 727 -7.14 4.00 -16.37
CA ASN A 727 -7.91 2.91 -16.95
C ASN A 727 -8.78 3.32 -18.15
N GLY A 728 -8.61 4.52 -18.67
CA GLY A 728 -9.29 4.93 -19.92
C GLY A 728 -10.33 6.03 -19.77
N SER A 729 -10.73 6.43 -18.56
CA SER A 729 -11.65 7.54 -18.40
C SER A 729 -10.99 8.86 -18.80
N THR A 730 -11.78 9.79 -19.28
CA THR A 730 -11.26 11.03 -19.86
C THR A 730 -11.42 12.24 -18.95
N LYS A 731 -12.53 12.32 -18.25
CA LYS A 731 -12.84 13.48 -17.39
C LYS A 731 -13.56 13.04 -16.14
N VAL A 732 -13.07 13.51 -15.03
CA VAL A 732 -13.77 13.41 -13.77
C VAL A 732 -14.50 14.69 -13.49
N GLY A 733 -15.79 14.55 -13.31
CA GLY A 733 -16.59 15.55 -12.62
C GLY A 733 -16.85 16.85 -13.37
N ILE A 734 -15.99 17.29 -14.27
CA ILE A 734 -16.24 18.57 -14.95
C ILE A 734 -17.26 18.44 -16.08
N GLY A 735 -17.26 17.31 -16.79
CA GLY A 735 -18.29 17.05 -17.77
C GLY A 735 -19.61 16.61 -17.16
N TYR A 736 -19.59 16.14 -15.91
CA TYR A 736 -20.74 15.49 -15.27
C TYR A 736 -21.09 16.03 -13.88
N ARG A 737 -20.28 16.88 -13.26
CA ARG A 737 -20.62 17.43 -11.94
C ARG A 737 -21.86 18.29 -12.00
N GLU A 738 -22.85 17.84 -11.32
CA GLU A 738 -24.03 18.58 -10.98
C GLU A 738 -23.64 19.79 -10.13
N ALA A 739 -23.69 20.97 -10.73
CA ALA A 739 -23.61 22.19 -9.96
C ALA A 739 -24.93 22.35 -9.21
N ASN A 740 -25.01 21.81 -8.05
CA ASN A 740 -26.10 21.80 -7.09
C ASN A 740 -27.38 22.50 -7.56
N TRP A 741 -28.28 21.77 -8.20
CA TRP A 741 -29.49 22.25 -8.89
C TRP A 741 -30.46 23.00 -7.98
N SER A 742 -30.41 22.77 -6.69
CA SER A 742 -31.22 23.45 -5.70
C SER A 742 -30.76 24.88 -5.41
N LEU A 743 -29.58 25.29 -5.93
CA LEU A 743 -29.08 26.64 -5.73
C LEU A 743 -29.59 27.61 -6.79
N PRO A 744 -29.75 28.89 -6.42
CA PRO A 744 -29.97 29.97 -7.40
C PRO A 744 -28.86 30.00 -8.46
N ARG A 745 -29.19 30.46 -9.68
CA ARG A 745 -28.29 30.42 -10.81
C ARG A 745 -26.94 31.14 -10.61
N ASP A 746 -26.96 32.28 -9.94
CA ASP A 746 -25.74 33.00 -9.58
C ASP A 746 -24.80 32.14 -8.72
N ARG A 747 -25.36 31.38 -7.78
CA ARG A 747 -24.60 30.43 -6.95
C ARG A 747 -24.07 29.25 -7.75
N GLN A 748 -24.87 28.72 -8.70
CA GLN A 748 -24.38 27.66 -9.59
C GLN A 748 -23.17 28.13 -10.41
N LEU A 749 -23.20 29.37 -10.94
CA LEU A 749 -22.07 29.94 -11.68
C LEU A 749 -20.82 30.09 -10.79
N ILE A 750 -20.97 30.56 -9.54
CA ILE A 750 -19.86 30.69 -8.59
C ILE A 750 -19.27 29.31 -8.29
N HIS A 751 -20.10 28.30 -8.00
CA HIS A 751 -19.64 26.94 -7.76
C HIS A 751 -18.91 26.34 -8.97
N THR A 752 -19.45 26.56 -10.17
CA THR A 752 -18.81 26.08 -11.40
C THR A 752 -17.42 26.72 -11.59
N ARG A 753 -17.31 28.02 -11.37
CA ARG A 753 -16.02 28.71 -11.43
C ARG A 753 -15.03 28.16 -10.38
N GLN A 754 -15.49 27.96 -9.15
CA GLN A 754 -14.66 27.43 -8.08
C GLN A 754 -14.18 26.00 -8.40
N LEU A 755 -15.08 25.16 -8.86
CA LEU A 755 -14.73 23.79 -9.28
C LEU A 755 -13.72 23.81 -10.42
N ASN A 756 -13.89 24.70 -11.42
CA ASN A 756 -12.92 24.83 -12.51
C ASN A 756 -11.55 25.26 -12.01
N TYR A 757 -11.50 26.22 -11.10
CA TYR A 757 -10.24 26.66 -10.50
C TYR A 757 -9.57 25.53 -9.71
N ASP A 758 -10.28 24.92 -8.79
CA ASP A 758 -9.74 23.86 -7.92
C ASP A 758 -9.30 22.65 -8.75
N CYS A 759 -10.13 22.20 -9.67
CA CYS A 759 -9.81 21.05 -10.51
C CYS A 759 -8.66 21.32 -11.48
N THR A 760 -8.46 22.59 -11.91
CA THR A 760 -7.34 22.96 -12.77
C THR A 760 -6.01 22.69 -12.10
N PHE A 761 -5.90 22.95 -10.80
CA PHE A 761 -4.64 22.82 -10.06
C PHE A 761 -4.54 21.53 -9.26
N GLU A 762 -5.62 20.80 -9.06
CA GLU A 762 -5.57 19.59 -8.24
C GLU A 762 -5.44 18.31 -9.06
N ARG A 763 -6.23 18.10 -10.11
CA ARG A 763 -6.26 16.75 -10.68
C ARG A 763 -6.68 16.58 -12.11
N ILE A 764 -7.31 17.54 -12.73
CA ILE A 764 -7.94 17.27 -14.02
C ILE A 764 -6.95 17.43 -15.15
N PRO A 765 -6.64 16.36 -15.88
CA PRO A 765 -5.65 16.37 -16.95
C PRO A 765 -6.03 17.22 -18.14
N SER A 766 -7.32 17.34 -18.44
CA SER A 766 -7.85 18.24 -19.47
C SER A 766 -8.60 19.39 -18.81
N SER A 767 -8.32 20.62 -19.19
CA SER A 767 -9.14 21.73 -18.71
C SER A 767 -10.52 21.71 -19.38
N LEU A 768 -11.57 21.76 -18.63
CA LEU A 768 -12.32 22.97 -18.41
C LEU A 768 -13.52 23.10 -19.30
N TRP A 769 -14.36 22.12 -19.33
CA TRP A 769 -15.73 22.40 -19.66
C TRP A 769 -16.50 22.47 -18.34
N SER A 770 -16.88 23.68 -17.94
CA SER A 770 -17.89 23.81 -16.92
C SER A 770 -19.23 23.47 -17.52
N PHE A 771 -19.93 22.62 -16.85
CA PHE A 771 -21.28 22.27 -17.17
C PHE A 771 -22.17 23.46 -16.80
N VAL A 772 -22.75 24.11 -17.78
CA VAL A 772 -23.88 25.03 -17.54
C VAL A 772 -25.15 24.22 -17.72
N HIS A 773 -25.83 23.92 -16.65
CA HIS A 773 -27.16 23.31 -16.69
C HIS A 773 -28.15 24.28 -17.31
N TRP A 774 -28.43 24.09 -18.56
CA TRP A 774 -29.44 24.84 -19.29
C TRP A 774 -30.55 23.93 -19.80
N TRP A 775 -30.45 22.65 -19.54
CA TRP A 775 -31.35 21.63 -20.03
C TRP A 775 -32.78 21.75 -19.49
N ASN A 776 -33.01 22.64 -18.54
CA ASN A 776 -34.33 22.98 -18.11
C ASN A 776 -34.56 24.50 -18.25
N THR A 777 -34.81 24.94 -19.47
CA THR A 777 -35.11 26.34 -19.74
C THR A 777 -36.33 26.83 -18.95
N ARG A 778 -37.27 25.95 -18.61
CA ARG A 778 -38.40 26.28 -17.74
C ARG A 778 -37.98 26.58 -16.31
N GLU A 779 -37.04 25.86 -15.75
CA GLU A 779 -36.50 26.15 -14.41
C GLU A 779 -35.71 27.47 -14.40
N VAL A 780 -34.99 27.77 -15.47
CA VAL A 780 -34.27 29.05 -15.61
C VAL A 780 -35.27 30.22 -15.69
N GLU A 781 -36.40 30.05 -16.31
CA GLU A 781 -37.49 31.06 -16.40
C GLU A 781 -38.27 31.17 -15.09
N GLN A 782 -38.35 30.11 -14.29
CA GLN A 782 -39.07 30.05 -13.02
C GLN A 782 -38.25 30.48 -11.82
N GLN A 783 -36.96 30.56 -11.94
CA GLN A 783 -36.06 31.06 -10.87
C GLN A 783 -35.61 32.48 -11.24
N PRO A 784 -36.25 33.52 -10.73
CA PRO A 784 -35.78 34.87 -10.93
C PRO A 784 -34.39 35.01 -10.30
N HIS A 785 -33.51 35.67 -10.99
CA HIS A 785 -32.08 35.86 -10.68
C HIS A 785 -31.83 36.59 -9.36
#